data_13ce20510868ca1b043f67deaba39952
#
_entry.id   13ce20510868ca1b043f67deaba39952
#
_cell.length_a   1.000
_cell.length_b   1.000
_cell.length_c   1.000
_cell.angle_alpha   90.00
_cell.angle_beta   90.00
_cell.angle_gamma   90.00
#
_symmetry.space_group_name_H-M   'P 1'
#
loop_
_entity.id
_entity.type
_entity.pdbx_description
1 polymer ?
#
loop_
_entity_poly.entity_id
_entity_poly.type
_entity_poly.pdbx_seq_one_letter_code
_entity_poly.pdbx_strand_id
1 'polypeptide(L)'
;MSGVKVDLNPHQVDAALFAMQSPLSSGVLMADEVGLGKTIEAGLVLAQYWAERKRNILLIVPAALRTQWRSELSEKFYIDSLILESSNFNKMRKEGCLNPFDAKNQVVICSYNFAANKDSFVHAMPWDLVVLDEAHRLRNVYKPQNVTANKLKNALKVRKKLLLTATSLQNNLMELYGLVSFIDEHVFGDAKTFREMYVAVNNAELRNRNLRDRLSVFCKRTLRKQVTEYVRYTERHAILQEYTPTKDEELLYNSISSYLQTDHLYALPAGQRTLITMVLRKLLASSSFAIAGTLNSLIDRLQGLLDGIQRQLDLDDYDTFTELHDDEDDTSDFTEMDEEELRRNQDGIQSELALLQSFADLASGIKTNAKGDNLISALTQGFKKIEQLGGQRKAVIFTESRRTQEYLFNLLSNNGYEGEIVFLNGVNNDDISKKIYADWKERHKNDGKISGSRQADMKSAVVEEFRNHACILIGTEAASEGINLQFCSLLVNYDLPWNPQRIEQRIGRCHRYGQKNDVVVINFLNKKNAADQRVYELLDQKFRLFRGVFGSSDDVLGSIESGVDFEKRIASIYQTCKTAEEIQQEFDQLQEELSEEIQDKMQSARQSILENFDEVVAARLKDCQDNTIASLDKFTQWIYYFFMIHGAERVKPLEQWRLRFHDNGVERTYNLKWKDAEESGDVFLRREDPLYESWLKEAMAVSLPPATLRFDHSHSERNISFLNTHPHLKGVLSIDKLSYTAISDEEHLVFSDITDDGTNLDDETINAMLELPAEVIGDCPTDFAALNQLRQQGLAQRQRLAEENNKQYYLAECDKLDAYSEDLKEGLQHDLKDLKKLIEEKKKAFRASTSLPLAEMLDMKDEINKLEVKYKKMRRNLCVREDEIDEEKERLQDEVRQKLQDRCTTGHIMTIGFEIV
;
A
#
# COMPACT_ATOMS: atom_id res chain seq x y z
N MET A 1 -11.63 3.67 16.37
CA MET A 1 -10.26 3.12 16.68
C MET A 1 -10.22 2.27 17.95
N SER A 2 -11.11 2.44 18.93
CA SER A 2 -11.08 1.69 20.23
C SER A 2 -11.35 0.19 20.16
N GLY A 3 -11.97 -0.30 19.11
CA GLY A 3 -12.35 -1.72 18.96
C GLY A 3 -11.37 -2.59 18.18
N VAL A 4 -10.14 -2.11 17.91
CA VAL A 4 -9.17 -2.79 17.05
C VAL A 4 -8.12 -3.56 17.88
N LYS A 5 -7.66 -4.69 17.34
CA LYS A 5 -6.65 -5.56 17.94
C LYS A 5 -5.26 -5.23 17.36
N VAL A 6 -4.81 -3.99 17.57
CA VAL A 6 -3.50 -3.53 17.10
C VAL A 6 -2.83 -2.62 18.14
N ASP A 7 -1.51 -2.65 18.19
CA ASP A 7 -0.77 -1.61 18.90
C ASP A 7 -0.79 -0.32 18.09
N LEU A 8 -1.27 0.74 18.71
CA LEU A 8 -1.39 2.05 18.08
C LEU A 8 -0.05 2.78 18.14
N ASN A 9 0.69 2.78 17.05
CA ASN A 9 1.90 3.58 16.95
C ASN A 9 1.57 5.03 16.56
N PRO A 10 2.32 6.01 17.07
CA PRO A 10 2.05 7.44 16.84
C PRO A 10 1.90 7.81 15.37
N HIS A 11 2.82 7.34 14.52
CA HIS A 11 2.79 7.63 13.08
C HIS A 11 1.56 7.05 12.38
N GLN A 12 1.12 5.85 12.78
CA GLN A 12 -0.05 5.19 12.18
C GLN A 12 -1.34 5.94 12.54
N VAL A 13 -1.44 6.42 13.77
CA VAL A 13 -2.58 7.23 14.21
C VAL A 13 -2.58 8.59 13.51
N ASP A 14 -1.43 9.26 13.42
CA ASP A 14 -1.30 10.55 12.73
C ASP A 14 -1.61 10.41 11.23
N ALA A 15 -1.17 9.33 10.57
CA ALA A 15 -1.53 9.03 9.19
C ALA A 15 -3.04 8.80 9.01
N ALA A 16 -3.67 8.04 9.91
CA ALA A 16 -5.12 7.81 9.87
C ALA A 16 -5.91 9.11 10.10
N LEU A 17 -5.49 9.94 11.05
CA LEU A 17 -6.10 11.26 11.30
C LEU A 17 -5.95 12.18 10.10
N PHE A 18 -4.77 12.21 9.47
CA PHE A 18 -4.52 12.97 8.25
C PHE A 18 -5.50 12.59 7.13
N ALA A 19 -5.76 11.29 6.93
CA ALA A 19 -6.71 10.82 5.91
C ALA A 19 -8.16 11.27 6.16
N MET A 20 -8.48 11.63 7.41
CA MET A 20 -9.83 12.04 7.81
C MET A 20 -9.98 13.56 7.94
N GLN A 21 -8.88 14.33 7.94
CA GLN A 21 -8.88 15.77 8.27
C GLN A 21 -9.64 16.65 7.29
N SER A 22 -9.71 16.32 6.01
CA SER A 22 -10.41 17.16 5.02
C SER A 22 -11.64 16.46 4.46
N PRO A 23 -12.85 16.96 4.75
CA PRO A 23 -14.08 16.40 4.18
C PRO A 23 -14.22 16.67 2.68
N LEU A 24 -13.63 17.76 2.15
CA LEU A 24 -13.65 18.11 0.73
C LEU A 24 -12.60 17.40 -0.09
N SER A 25 -11.57 16.86 0.54
CA SER A 25 -10.54 16.13 -0.18
C SER A 25 -11.14 14.92 -0.89
N SER A 26 -10.93 14.82 -2.19
CA SER A 26 -11.28 13.65 -3.00
C SER A 26 -10.48 12.41 -2.62
N GLY A 27 -9.47 12.55 -1.75
CA GLY A 27 -8.68 11.46 -1.21
C GLY A 27 -7.30 11.90 -0.77
N VAL A 28 -6.53 10.92 -0.27
CA VAL A 28 -5.16 11.12 0.18
C VAL A 28 -4.24 9.99 -0.29
N LEU A 29 -2.95 10.30 -0.37
CA LEU A 29 -1.87 9.36 -0.68
C LEU A 29 -1.05 9.11 0.58
N MET A 30 -1.06 7.88 1.08
CA MET A 30 -0.18 7.41 2.15
C MET A 30 1.04 6.76 1.52
N ALA A 31 2.20 7.37 1.71
CA ALA A 31 3.46 6.99 1.08
C ALA A 31 4.54 6.63 2.11
N ASP A 32 4.15 6.08 3.24
CA ASP A 32 5.05 5.66 4.32
C ASP A 32 5.99 4.55 3.85
N GLU A 33 7.23 4.54 4.37
CA GLU A 33 8.24 3.55 4.01
C GLU A 33 7.78 2.11 4.26
N VAL A 34 8.38 1.16 3.53
CA VAL A 34 8.10 -0.27 3.70
C VAL A 34 8.32 -0.69 5.15
N GLY A 35 7.37 -1.46 5.72
CA GLY A 35 7.49 -2.00 7.08
C GLY A 35 6.97 -1.09 8.19
N LEU A 36 6.49 0.13 7.90
CA LEU A 36 5.85 1.02 8.88
C LEU A 36 4.40 0.66 9.18
N GLY A 37 3.78 -0.19 8.36
CA GLY A 37 2.45 -0.72 8.63
C GLY A 37 1.32 0.01 7.92
N LYS A 38 1.48 0.41 6.66
CA LYS A 38 0.42 1.02 5.84
C LYS A 38 -0.92 0.30 5.89
N THR A 39 -0.91 -1.03 5.97
CA THR A 39 -2.13 -1.83 6.14
C THR A 39 -2.85 -1.51 7.45
N ILE A 40 -2.08 -1.23 8.53
CA ILE A 40 -2.65 -0.82 9.82
C ILE A 40 -3.20 0.61 9.73
N GLU A 41 -2.50 1.53 9.10
CA GLU A 41 -2.95 2.91 8.88
C GLU A 41 -4.29 2.94 8.14
N ALA A 42 -4.35 2.24 7.00
CA ALA A 42 -5.60 2.11 6.24
C ALA A 42 -6.68 1.37 7.02
N GLY A 43 -6.32 0.32 7.76
CA GLY A 43 -7.24 -0.41 8.63
C GLY A 43 -7.85 0.47 9.73
N LEU A 44 -7.09 1.40 10.30
CA LEU A 44 -7.59 2.39 11.26
C LEU A 44 -8.61 3.35 10.62
N VAL A 45 -8.33 3.80 9.39
CA VAL A 45 -9.29 4.62 8.61
C VAL A 45 -10.56 3.82 8.34
N LEU A 46 -10.42 2.59 7.88
CA LEU A 46 -11.55 1.68 7.62
C LEU A 46 -12.38 1.43 8.88
N ALA A 47 -11.73 1.17 10.01
CA ALA A 47 -12.42 0.96 11.30
C ALA A 47 -13.19 2.22 11.75
N GLN A 48 -12.66 3.41 11.46
CA GLN A 48 -13.35 4.65 11.77
C GLN A 48 -14.60 4.84 10.88
N TYR A 49 -14.47 4.66 9.56
CA TYR A 49 -15.62 4.71 8.64
C TYR A 49 -16.67 3.68 9.03
N TRP A 50 -16.22 2.47 9.43
CA TRP A 50 -17.11 1.41 9.89
C TRP A 50 -17.86 1.78 11.15
N ALA A 51 -17.20 2.42 12.12
CA ALA A 51 -17.82 2.93 13.35
C ALA A 51 -18.83 4.07 13.08
N GLU A 52 -18.56 4.88 12.04
CA GLU A 52 -19.47 5.94 11.55
C GLU A 52 -20.62 5.40 10.71
N ARG A 53 -20.77 4.08 10.58
CA ARG A 53 -21.77 3.39 9.76
C ARG A 53 -21.69 3.66 8.25
N LYS A 54 -20.56 4.13 7.76
CA LYS A 54 -20.21 4.24 6.34
C LYS A 54 -19.76 2.87 5.86
N ARG A 55 -20.64 2.13 5.21
CA ARG A 55 -20.48 0.67 4.94
C ARG A 55 -20.12 0.34 3.49
N ASN A 56 -20.31 1.29 2.58
CA ASN A 56 -20.00 1.09 1.17
C ASN A 56 -18.49 1.30 0.94
N ILE A 57 -17.69 0.30 1.22
CA ILE A 57 -16.23 0.38 1.15
C ILE A 57 -15.71 -0.61 0.12
N LEU A 58 -14.89 -0.11 -0.81
CA LEU A 58 -14.20 -0.90 -1.83
C LEU A 58 -12.70 -0.90 -1.55
N LEU A 59 -12.10 -2.07 -1.59
CA LEU A 59 -10.66 -2.28 -1.46
C LEU A 59 -10.13 -2.91 -2.75
N ILE A 60 -9.32 -2.16 -3.51
CA ILE A 60 -8.68 -2.60 -4.75
C ILE A 60 -7.21 -2.87 -4.46
N VAL A 61 -6.79 -4.12 -4.63
CA VAL A 61 -5.44 -4.57 -4.27
C VAL A 61 -4.86 -5.49 -5.35
N PRO A 62 -3.54 -5.72 -5.39
CA PRO A 62 -2.98 -6.81 -6.17
C PRO A 62 -3.64 -8.14 -5.85
N ALA A 63 -3.78 -8.99 -6.87
CA ALA A 63 -4.49 -10.27 -6.71
C ALA A 63 -3.95 -11.14 -5.56
N ALA A 64 -2.63 -11.11 -5.35
CA ALA A 64 -1.95 -11.85 -4.28
C ALA A 64 -2.29 -11.35 -2.87
N LEU A 65 -2.64 -10.06 -2.71
CA LEU A 65 -2.86 -9.44 -1.39
C LEU A 65 -4.33 -9.54 -0.90
N ARG A 66 -5.28 -9.94 -1.75
CA ARG A 66 -6.71 -9.96 -1.40
C ARG A 66 -7.02 -10.73 -0.12
N THR A 67 -6.38 -11.88 0.05
CA THR A 67 -6.60 -12.72 1.21
C THR A 67 -5.92 -12.22 2.46
N GLN A 68 -4.71 -11.68 2.31
CA GLN A 68 -4.03 -11.03 3.43
C GLN A 68 -4.90 -9.90 3.98
N TRP A 69 -5.44 -9.04 3.11
CA TRP A 69 -6.34 -7.97 3.53
C TRP A 69 -7.58 -8.49 4.24
N ARG A 70 -8.18 -9.58 3.73
CA ARG A 70 -9.32 -10.22 4.39
C ARG A 70 -8.97 -10.71 5.79
N SER A 71 -7.86 -11.43 5.96
CA SER A 71 -7.41 -11.91 7.28
C SER A 71 -7.11 -10.74 8.21
N GLU A 72 -6.40 -9.71 7.73
CA GLU A 72 -6.07 -8.55 8.55
C GLU A 72 -7.31 -7.77 8.99
N LEU A 73 -8.27 -7.55 8.08
CA LEU A 73 -9.55 -6.92 8.42
C LEU A 73 -10.35 -7.72 9.45
N SER A 74 -10.41 -9.04 9.28
CA SER A 74 -11.13 -9.92 10.20
C SER A 74 -10.44 -10.04 11.56
N GLU A 75 -9.14 -10.34 11.58
CA GLU A 75 -8.40 -10.65 12.81
C GLU A 75 -8.06 -9.42 13.66
N LYS A 76 -7.71 -8.31 13.01
CA LYS A 76 -7.26 -7.08 13.70
C LYS A 76 -8.34 -6.03 13.85
N PHE A 77 -9.22 -5.91 12.87
CA PHE A 77 -10.23 -4.86 12.82
C PHE A 77 -11.64 -5.38 13.00
N TYR A 78 -11.83 -6.71 13.00
CA TYR A 78 -13.13 -7.36 13.11
C TYR A 78 -14.16 -6.90 12.07
N ILE A 79 -13.67 -6.60 10.88
CA ILE A 79 -14.49 -6.16 9.76
C ILE A 79 -14.62 -7.32 8.78
N ASP A 80 -15.86 -7.71 8.51
CA ASP A 80 -16.16 -8.73 7.51
C ASP A 80 -15.91 -8.21 6.11
N SER A 81 -15.40 -9.06 5.23
CA SER A 81 -15.10 -8.70 3.86
C SER A 81 -15.46 -9.79 2.86
N LEU A 82 -15.83 -9.36 1.65
CA LEU A 82 -16.16 -10.21 0.52
C LEU A 82 -15.10 -10.05 -0.57
N ILE A 83 -14.39 -11.13 -0.90
CA ILE A 83 -13.50 -11.12 -2.07
C ILE A 83 -14.33 -11.40 -3.32
N LEU A 84 -14.36 -10.47 -4.27
CA LEU A 84 -14.98 -10.64 -5.56
C LEU A 84 -13.98 -11.06 -6.63
N GLU A 85 -14.30 -12.16 -7.29
CA GLU A 85 -13.58 -12.75 -8.41
C GLU A 85 -14.57 -13.11 -9.53
N SER A 86 -14.07 -13.39 -10.74
CA SER A 86 -14.93 -13.71 -11.88
C SER A 86 -15.87 -14.90 -11.62
N SER A 87 -15.41 -15.91 -10.88
CA SER A 87 -16.18 -17.11 -10.55
C SER A 87 -17.39 -16.81 -9.67
N ASN A 88 -17.18 -16.17 -8.51
CA ASN A 88 -18.25 -15.87 -7.56
C ASN A 88 -19.13 -14.72 -8.03
N PHE A 89 -18.58 -13.73 -8.72
CA PHE A 89 -19.34 -12.65 -9.35
C PHE A 89 -20.38 -13.21 -10.33
N ASN A 90 -19.94 -14.09 -11.24
CA ASN A 90 -20.84 -14.71 -12.22
C ASN A 90 -21.89 -15.62 -11.56
N LYS A 91 -21.52 -16.31 -10.47
CA LYS A 91 -22.45 -17.12 -9.67
C LYS A 91 -23.53 -16.24 -9.03
N MET A 92 -23.16 -15.17 -8.33
CA MET A 92 -24.10 -14.25 -7.71
C MET A 92 -25.03 -13.59 -8.74
N ARG A 93 -24.51 -13.25 -9.92
CA ARG A 93 -25.34 -12.74 -11.03
C ARG A 93 -26.37 -13.76 -11.51
N LYS A 94 -25.99 -15.03 -11.63
CA LYS A 94 -26.92 -16.12 -12.00
C LYS A 94 -27.97 -16.38 -10.92
N GLU A 95 -27.65 -16.14 -9.66
CA GLU A 95 -28.55 -16.26 -8.52
C GLU A 95 -29.49 -15.06 -8.36
N GLY A 96 -29.41 -14.07 -9.28
CA GLY A 96 -30.33 -12.91 -9.34
C GLY A 96 -29.81 -11.65 -8.66
N CYS A 97 -28.58 -11.62 -8.18
CA CYS A 97 -27.99 -10.39 -7.64
C CYS A 97 -27.77 -9.37 -8.76
N LEU A 98 -28.34 -8.16 -8.61
CA LEU A 98 -28.24 -7.09 -9.62
C LEU A 98 -26.82 -6.54 -9.70
N ASN A 99 -26.19 -6.29 -8.57
CA ASN A 99 -24.82 -5.83 -8.49
C ASN A 99 -24.08 -6.56 -7.35
N PRO A 100 -23.17 -7.51 -7.62
CA PRO A 100 -22.42 -8.20 -6.59
C PRO A 100 -21.49 -7.31 -5.74
N PHE A 101 -21.24 -6.09 -6.17
CA PHE A 101 -20.52 -5.11 -5.36
C PHE A 101 -21.37 -4.52 -4.21
N ASP A 102 -22.71 -4.69 -4.25
CA ASP A 102 -23.60 -4.29 -3.15
C ASP A 102 -23.61 -5.36 -2.04
N ALA A 103 -22.48 -5.47 -1.35
CA ALA A 103 -22.29 -6.37 -0.23
C ALA A 103 -22.62 -5.65 1.08
N LYS A 104 -23.86 -5.82 1.55
CA LYS A 104 -24.31 -5.16 2.82
C LYS A 104 -23.48 -5.66 4.00
N ASN A 105 -22.95 -4.70 4.79
CA ASN A 105 -22.14 -4.98 5.97
C ASN A 105 -20.87 -5.79 5.73
N GLN A 106 -20.28 -5.69 4.54
CA GLN A 106 -18.98 -6.28 4.21
C GLN A 106 -18.16 -5.30 3.37
N VAL A 107 -16.85 -5.26 3.61
CA VAL A 107 -15.90 -4.57 2.72
C VAL A 107 -15.70 -5.42 1.47
N VAL A 108 -15.85 -4.83 0.30
CA VAL A 108 -15.63 -5.54 -0.96
C VAL A 108 -14.15 -5.46 -1.34
N ILE A 109 -13.51 -6.60 -1.54
CA ILE A 109 -12.10 -6.71 -1.94
C ILE A 109 -12.01 -7.28 -3.35
N CYS A 110 -11.29 -6.61 -4.26
CA CYS A 110 -11.07 -7.12 -5.62
C CYS A 110 -9.70 -6.71 -6.17
N SER A 111 -9.33 -7.27 -7.34
CA SER A 111 -8.09 -6.89 -8.02
C SER A 111 -8.31 -5.72 -8.99
N TYR A 112 -7.21 -5.03 -9.36
CA TYR A 112 -7.22 -3.91 -10.31
C TYR A 112 -7.88 -4.28 -11.65
N ASN A 113 -7.43 -5.37 -12.25
CA ASN A 113 -7.95 -5.84 -13.54
C ASN A 113 -9.42 -6.25 -13.44
N PHE A 114 -9.82 -6.90 -12.35
CA PHE A 114 -11.21 -7.26 -12.13
C PHE A 114 -12.11 -6.03 -11.99
N ALA A 115 -11.70 -5.05 -11.18
CA ALA A 115 -12.44 -3.80 -11.00
C ALA A 115 -12.56 -3.02 -12.32
N ALA A 116 -11.47 -2.90 -13.08
CA ALA A 116 -11.46 -2.23 -14.39
C ALA A 116 -12.32 -2.93 -15.45
N ASN A 117 -12.38 -4.28 -15.41
CA ASN A 117 -13.26 -5.06 -16.30
C ASN A 117 -14.74 -5.02 -15.88
N LYS A 118 -15.03 -4.51 -14.70
CA LYS A 118 -16.37 -4.34 -14.12
C LYS A 118 -16.67 -2.87 -13.78
N ASP A 119 -16.01 -1.94 -14.46
CA ASP A 119 -16.06 -0.50 -14.23
C ASP A 119 -17.49 0.06 -14.10
N SER A 120 -18.43 -0.39 -14.94
CA SER A 120 -19.83 0.02 -14.89
C SER A 120 -20.53 -0.39 -13.59
N PHE A 121 -20.23 -1.57 -13.05
CA PHE A 121 -20.78 -2.04 -11.77
C PHE A 121 -20.14 -1.29 -10.59
N VAL A 122 -18.84 -1.01 -10.69
CA VAL A 122 -18.09 -0.21 -9.69
C VAL A 122 -18.62 1.22 -9.64
N HIS A 123 -18.83 1.84 -10.82
CA HIS A 123 -19.36 3.21 -10.95
C HIS A 123 -20.77 3.37 -10.35
N ALA A 124 -21.60 2.33 -10.53
CA ALA A 124 -22.98 2.34 -10.06
C ALA A 124 -23.15 2.35 -8.52
N MET A 125 -22.06 2.03 -7.77
CA MET A 125 -22.10 1.98 -6.31
C MET A 125 -21.77 3.33 -5.66
N PRO A 126 -22.52 3.75 -4.63
CA PRO A 126 -22.23 4.98 -3.88
C PRO A 126 -21.16 4.70 -2.80
N TRP A 127 -19.92 4.49 -3.23
CA TRP A 127 -18.81 4.21 -2.30
C TRP A 127 -18.55 5.36 -1.33
N ASP A 128 -18.49 5.04 -0.05
CA ASP A 128 -18.09 5.96 1.02
C ASP A 128 -16.55 6.14 1.03
N LEU A 129 -15.83 5.06 0.74
CA LEU A 129 -14.38 5.07 0.65
C LEU A 129 -13.91 3.99 -0.34
N VAL A 130 -12.91 4.34 -1.14
CA VAL A 130 -12.18 3.40 -2.00
C VAL A 130 -10.72 3.39 -1.58
N VAL A 131 -10.22 2.24 -1.12
CA VAL A 131 -8.81 2.05 -0.77
C VAL A 131 -8.10 1.33 -1.92
N LEU A 132 -6.96 1.87 -2.35
CA LEU A 132 -6.16 1.30 -3.42
C LEU A 132 -4.76 1.01 -2.89
N ASP A 133 -4.44 -0.28 -2.70
CA ASP A 133 -3.13 -0.71 -2.23
C ASP A 133 -2.18 -0.96 -3.39
N GLU A 134 -0.89 -0.70 -3.18
CA GLU A 134 0.13 -0.67 -4.22
C GLU A 134 -0.26 0.26 -5.40
N ALA A 135 -0.67 1.48 -5.02
CA ALA A 135 -1.22 2.47 -5.95
C ALA A 135 -0.22 2.96 -7.02
N HIS A 136 1.06 2.62 -6.91
CA HIS A 136 2.05 2.88 -7.96
C HIS A 136 1.65 2.28 -9.32
N ARG A 137 0.79 1.27 -9.35
CA ARG A 137 0.19 0.72 -10.58
C ARG A 137 -0.63 1.75 -11.38
N LEU A 138 -1.06 2.83 -10.75
CA LEU A 138 -1.83 3.92 -11.36
C LEU A 138 -0.98 5.12 -11.78
N ARG A 139 0.33 5.10 -11.54
CA ARG A 139 1.27 6.22 -11.79
C ARG A 139 1.23 6.78 -13.21
N ASN A 140 0.94 5.94 -14.20
CA ASN A 140 0.87 6.30 -15.61
C ASN A 140 -0.55 6.58 -16.13
N VAL A 141 -1.51 6.93 -15.25
CA VAL A 141 -2.90 7.18 -15.63
C VAL A 141 -3.07 8.33 -16.64
N TYR A 142 -2.11 9.23 -16.74
CA TYR A 142 -2.08 10.32 -17.74
C TYR A 142 -1.75 9.83 -19.15
N LYS A 143 -1.27 8.59 -19.32
CA LYS A 143 -1.02 7.98 -20.62
C LYS A 143 -2.30 7.31 -21.12
N PRO A 144 -2.77 7.62 -22.37
CA PRO A 144 -4.00 7.01 -22.90
C PRO A 144 -3.92 5.49 -23.04
N GLN A 145 -2.72 4.93 -23.20
CA GLN A 145 -2.49 3.50 -23.35
C GLN A 145 -2.78 2.72 -22.07
N ASN A 146 -2.68 3.33 -20.89
CA ASN A 146 -3.01 2.66 -19.63
C ASN A 146 -4.52 2.53 -19.44
N VAL A 147 -5.13 1.56 -20.13
CA VAL A 147 -6.57 1.34 -20.18
C VAL A 147 -7.14 1.02 -18.80
N THR A 148 -6.46 0.20 -18.01
CA THR A 148 -6.89 -0.21 -16.67
C THR A 148 -7.00 0.99 -15.72
N ALA A 149 -5.95 1.81 -15.64
CA ALA A 149 -5.94 2.98 -14.76
C ALA A 149 -6.97 4.02 -15.20
N ASN A 150 -7.12 4.24 -16.51
CA ASN A 150 -8.10 5.20 -17.05
C ASN A 150 -9.55 4.77 -16.79
N LYS A 151 -9.89 3.48 -16.94
CA LYS A 151 -11.21 2.96 -16.59
C LYS A 151 -11.53 3.14 -15.11
N LEU A 152 -10.58 2.81 -14.23
CA LEU A 152 -10.74 3.00 -12.79
C LEU A 152 -10.87 4.48 -12.41
N LYS A 153 -10.06 5.36 -13.00
CA LYS A 153 -10.17 6.80 -12.79
C LYS A 153 -11.58 7.30 -13.09
N ASN A 154 -12.13 6.92 -14.23
CA ASN A 154 -13.49 7.31 -14.64
C ASN A 154 -14.57 6.71 -13.74
N ALA A 155 -14.44 5.44 -13.36
CA ALA A 155 -15.41 4.76 -12.50
C ALA A 155 -15.45 5.34 -11.07
N LEU A 156 -14.32 5.88 -10.59
CA LEU A 156 -14.13 6.36 -9.23
C LEU A 156 -14.01 7.89 -9.12
N LYS A 157 -14.29 8.64 -10.19
CA LYS A 157 -14.05 10.09 -10.30
C LYS A 157 -14.56 10.88 -9.09
N VAL A 158 -15.81 10.65 -8.67
CA VAL A 158 -16.47 11.39 -7.58
C VAL A 158 -16.40 10.69 -6.22
N ARG A 159 -15.54 9.69 -6.05
CA ARG A 159 -15.44 8.90 -4.83
C ARG A 159 -14.23 9.30 -4.01
N LYS A 160 -14.36 9.25 -2.68
CA LYS A 160 -13.22 9.45 -1.77
C LYS A 160 -12.26 8.28 -1.86
N LYS A 161 -10.96 8.57 -2.02
CA LYS A 161 -9.93 7.57 -2.29
C LYS A 161 -8.83 7.62 -1.24
N LEU A 162 -8.34 6.46 -0.86
CA LEU A 162 -7.16 6.30 -0.02
C LEU A 162 -6.15 5.46 -0.80
N LEU A 163 -5.10 6.09 -1.28
CA LEU A 163 -4.03 5.44 -2.03
C LEU A 163 -2.90 5.06 -1.08
N LEU A 164 -2.46 3.80 -1.14
CA LEU A 164 -1.34 3.29 -0.38
C LEU A 164 -0.22 2.92 -1.35
N THR A 165 0.98 3.41 -1.11
CA THR A 165 2.16 3.03 -1.89
C THR A 165 3.39 3.02 -1.01
N ALA A 166 4.28 2.08 -1.27
CA ALA A 166 5.60 2.03 -0.64
C ALA A 166 6.67 2.67 -1.53
N THR A 167 6.43 2.68 -2.85
CA THR A 167 7.38 3.24 -3.81
C THR A 167 7.30 4.74 -3.78
N SER A 168 8.46 5.34 -3.66
CA SER A 168 8.61 6.76 -3.40
C SER A 168 8.11 7.62 -4.56
N LEU A 169 7.53 8.74 -4.18
CA LEU A 169 7.17 9.87 -5.03
C LEU A 169 8.39 10.51 -5.75
N GLN A 170 9.55 9.88 -5.74
CA GLN A 170 10.84 10.51 -6.03
C GLN A 170 11.38 10.26 -7.42
N ASN A 171 10.89 9.22 -8.12
CA ASN A 171 11.53 8.81 -9.37
C ASN A 171 11.16 9.65 -10.58
N ASN A 172 9.92 10.09 -10.62
CA ASN A 172 9.45 10.91 -11.72
C ASN A 172 8.30 11.80 -11.26
N LEU A 173 8.46 13.11 -11.36
CA LEU A 173 7.39 14.05 -11.02
C LEU A 173 6.11 13.78 -11.83
N MET A 174 6.23 13.21 -13.03
CA MET A 174 5.07 12.81 -13.82
C MET A 174 4.31 11.61 -13.22
N GLU A 175 4.97 10.69 -12.52
CA GLU A 175 4.29 9.61 -11.80
C GLU A 175 3.51 10.16 -10.60
N LEU A 176 4.10 11.11 -9.88
CA LEU A 176 3.40 11.84 -8.83
C LEU A 176 2.17 12.58 -9.38
N TYR A 177 2.32 13.27 -10.51
CA TYR A 177 1.20 13.89 -11.23
C TYR A 177 0.10 12.86 -11.52
N GLY A 178 0.48 11.68 -12.02
CA GLY A 178 -0.45 10.58 -12.29
C GLY A 178 -1.26 10.18 -11.05
N LEU A 179 -0.60 9.93 -9.93
CA LEU A 179 -1.26 9.54 -8.67
C LEU A 179 -2.15 10.65 -8.12
N VAL A 180 -1.66 11.89 -8.10
CA VAL A 180 -2.45 13.03 -7.64
C VAL A 180 -3.65 13.29 -8.53
N SER A 181 -3.48 13.21 -9.87
CA SER A 181 -4.58 13.39 -10.83
C SER A 181 -5.61 12.24 -10.78
N PHE A 182 -5.24 11.07 -10.25
CA PHE A 182 -6.19 9.99 -9.96
C PHE A 182 -7.04 10.31 -8.73
N ILE A 183 -6.45 10.97 -7.73
CA ILE A 183 -7.19 11.43 -6.54
C ILE A 183 -8.11 12.57 -6.93
N ASP A 184 -7.53 13.65 -7.50
CA ASP A 184 -8.23 14.88 -7.87
C ASP A 184 -7.55 15.52 -9.10
N GLU A 185 -8.33 15.75 -10.16
CA GLU A 185 -7.86 16.34 -11.40
C GLU A 185 -7.56 17.85 -11.27
N HIS A 186 -8.07 18.51 -10.23
CA HIS A 186 -8.01 19.96 -10.04
C HIS A 186 -6.89 20.40 -9.07
N VAL A 187 -5.93 19.52 -8.75
CA VAL A 187 -4.78 19.87 -7.89
C VAL A 187 -3.68 20.56 -8.70
N PHE A 188 -3.42 20.06 -9.91
CA PHE A 188 -2.46 20.59 -10.85
C PHE A 188 -3.15 20.86 -12.18
N GLY A 189 -2.54 21.67 -13.03
CA GLY A 189 -2.95 21.82 -14.43
C GLY A 189 -2.92 20.51 -15.20
N ASP A 190 -3.03 20.55 -16.51
CA ASP A 190 -2.91 19.34 -17.32
C ASP A 190 -1.47 18.76 -17.31
N ALA A 191 -1.31 17.53 -17.81
CA ALA A 191 -0.03 16.82 -17.80
C ALA A 191 1.09 17.58 -18.53
N LYS A 192 0.74 18.39 -19.52
CA LYS A 192 1.70 19.19 -20.28
C LYS A 192 2.15 20.40 -19.46
N THR A 193 1.21 21.13 -18.89
CA THR A 193 1.46 22.27 -18.01
C THR A 193 2.30 21.83 -16.80
N PHE A 194 1.96 20.69 -16.17
CA PHE A 194 2.73 20.16 -15.06
C PHE A 194 4.18 19.87 -15.46
N ARG A 195 4.41 19.28 -16.64
CA ARG A 195 5.76 19.01 -17.14
C ARG A 195 6.55 20.29 -17.33
N GLU A 196 5.94 21.31 -17.90
CA GLU A 196 6.59 22.60 -18.16
C GLU A 196 6.91 23.34 -16.86
N MET A 197 5.97 23.34 -15.89
CA MET A 197 6.12 24.08 -14.63
C MET A 197 6.99 23.39 -13.59
N TYR A 198 7.00 22.06 -13.56
CA TYR A 198 7.64 21.31 -12.48
C TYR A 198 8.75 20.36 -12.94
N VAL A 199 8.75 19.87 -14.18
CA VAL A 199 9.79 18.95 -14.67
C VAL A 199 10.90 19.69 -15.41
N ALA A 200 10.54 20.64 -16.27
CA ALA A 200 11.50 21.36 -17.13
C ALA A 200 12.15 22.60 -16.48
N VAL A 201 11.78 22.95 -15.26
CA VAL A 201 12.25 24.20 -14.61
C VAL A 201 13.61 24.02 -13.95
N ASN A 202 14.56 24.91 -14.25
CA ASN A 202 15.92 24.90 -13.72
C ASN A 202 16.05 25.38 -12.26
N ASN A 203 15.04 26.08 -11.70
CA ASN A 203 15.08 26.54 -10.31
C ASN A 203 14.43 25.51 -9.38
N ALA A 204 15.24 24.61 -8.83
CA ALA A 204 14.80 23.51 -8.00
C ALA A 204 14.13 23.96 -6.69
N GLU A 205 14.62 25.04 -6.03
CA GLU A 205 14.11 25.48 -4.72
C GLU A 205 12.67 26.02 -4.80
N LEU A 206 12.39 26.92 -5.74
CA LEU A 206 11.06 27.50 -5.89
C LEU A 206 10.05 26.44 -6.31
N ARG A 207 10.44 25.59 -7.28
CA ARG A 207 9.66 24.43 -7.70
C ARG A 207 9.28 23.52 -6.53
N ASN A 208 10.25 23.13 -5.73
CA ASN A 208 10.06 22.20 -4.63
C ASN A 208 9.19 22.78 -3.52
N ARG A 209 9.30 24.09 -3.26
CA ARG A 209 8.44 24.77 -2.29
C ARG A 209 6.97 24.77 -2.74
N ASN A 210 6.70 25.19 -3.97
CA ASN A 210 5.33 25.20 -4.52
C ASN A 210 4.73 23.80 -4.56
N LEU A 211 5.53 22.79 -4.93
CA LEU A 211 5.08 21.40 -4.95
C LEU A 211 4.75 20.88 -3.53
N ARG A 212 5.59 21.22 -2.54
CA ARG A 212 5.36 20.85 -1.14
C ARG A 212 4.06 21.42 -0.61
N ASP A 213 3.84 22.71 -0.82
CA ASP A 213 2.66 23.40 -0.29
C ASP A 213 1.37 22.77 -0.85
N ARG A 214 1.35 22.45 -2.14
CA ARG A 214 0.19 21.77 -2.78
C ARG A 214 0.04 20.31 -2.36
N LEU A 215 1.14 19.58 -2.16
CA LEU A 215 1.10 18.16 -1.78
C LEU A 215 0.83 17.94 -0.29
N SER A 216 1.13 18.89 0.57
CA SER A 216 0.97 18.77 2.02
C SER A 216 -0.45 18.40 2.46
N VAL A 217 -1.45 18.74 1.65
CA VAL A 217 -2.87 18.43 1.90
C VAL A 217 -3.28 17.04 1.43
N PHE A 218 -2.55 16.47 0.47
CA PHE A 218 -2.91 15.22 -0.22
C PHE A 218 -1.97 14.06 0.09
N CYS A 219 -0.75 14.32 0.55
CA CYS A 219 0.27 13.30 0.72
C CYS A 219 0.81 13.28 2.15
N LYS A 220 0.79 12.10 2.76
CA LYS A 220 1.44 11.82 4.04
C LYS A 220 2.55 10.81 3.80
N ARG A 221 3.74 11.11 4.32
CA ARG A 221 4.91 10.23 4.27
C ARG A 221 5.65 10.26 5.58
N THR A 222 5.91 9.08 6.13
CA THR A 222 6.74 8.88 7.32
C THR A 222 7.96 8.06 6.95
N LEU A 223 9.11 8.44 7.44
CA LEU A 223 10.37 7.72 7.25
C LEU A 223 10.68 6.85 8.46
N ARG A 224 11.30 5.68 8.24
CA ARG A 224 11.73 4.78 9.32
C ARG A 224 12.62 5.48 10.34
N LYS A 225 13.44 6.42 9.90
CA LYS A 225 14.30 7.22 10.78
C LYS A 225 13.52 8.01 11.83
N GLN A 226 12.35 8.54 11.47
CA GLN A 226 11.52 9.37 12.32
C GLN A 226 10.82 8.58 13.43
N VAL A 227 10.74 7.26 13.29
CA VAL A 227 10.02 6.38 14.22
C VAL A 227 10.95 5.55 15.12
N THR A 228 12.27 5.66 14.95
CA THR A 228 13.28 4.88 15.71
C THR A 228 13.23 5.10 17.22
N GLU A 229 12.71 6.22 17.69
CA GLU A 229 12.60 6.51 19.12
C GLU A 229 11.60 5.59 19.85
N TYR A 230 10.55 5.16 19.15
CA TYR A 230 9.48 4.34 19.73
C TYR A 230 9.25 3.01 19.01
N VAL A 231 9.82 2.81 17.82
CA VAL A 231 9.82 1.55 17.08
C VAL A 231 11.22 0.96 17.07
N ARG A 232 11.41 -0.16 17.77
CA ARG A 232 12.68 -0.89 17.73
C ARG A 232 12.70 -1.80 16.52
N TYR A 233 13.68 -1.62 15.67
CA TYR A 233 14.00 -2.53 14.56
C TYR A 233 15.23 -3.36 14.92
N THR A 234 15.22 -4.60 14.47
CA THR A 234 16.37 -5.52 14.60
C THR A 234 17.39 -5.26 13.49
N GLU A 235 18.59 -5.75 13.62
CA GLU A 235 19.65 -5.59 12.62
C GLU A 235 19.60 -6.69 11.55
N ARG A 236 20.15 -6.37 10.37
CA ARG A 236 20.37 -7.32 9.27
C ARG A 236 21.82 -7.73 9.23
N HIS A 237 22.07 -9.02 9.23
CA HIS A 237 23.40 -9.63 9.10
C HIS A 237 23.50 -10.34 7.75
N ALA A 238 24.32 -9.79 6.83
CA ALA A 238 24.56 -10.41 5.53
C ALA A 238 25.62 -11.52 5.63
N ILE A 239 25.34 -12.64 4.99
CA ILE A 239 26.30 -13.71 4.72
C ILE A 239 26.36 -13.90 3.21
N LEU A 240 27.55 -13.75 2.63
CA LEU A 240 27.79 -14.04 1.23
C LEU A 240 28.30 -15.48 1.10
N GLN A 241 27.50 -16.31 0.43
CA GLN A 241 27.88 -17.68 0.11
C GLN A 241 28.40 -17.75 -1.33
N GLU A 242 29.69 -17.71 -1.47
CA GLU A 242 30.35 -17.87 -2.76
C GLU A 242 30.45 -19.34 -3.16
N TYR A 243 30.22 -19.63 -4.43
CA TYR A 243 30.41 -20.96 -4.99
C TYR A 243 31.10 -20.91 -6.36
N THR A 244 31.72 -22.03 -6.73
CA THR A 244 32.36 -22.21 -8.04
C THR A 244 31.60 -23.30 -8.77
N PRO A 245 31.03 -23.04 -9.95
CA PRO A 245 30.32 -24.05 -10.74
C PRO A 245 31.26 -25.18 -11.19
N THR A 246 30.71 -26.35 -11.46
CA THR A 246 31.44 -27.47 -12.07
C THR A 246 31.79 -27.14 -13.53
N LYS A 247 32.65 -27.91 -14.13
CA LYS A 247 33.04 -27.70 -15.54
C LYS A 247 31.86 -27.84 -16.51
N ASP A 248 30.94 -28.75 -16.20
CA ASP A 248 29.78 -29.01 -17.06
C ASP A 248 28.72 -27.89 -16.89
N GLU A 249 28.54 -27.38 -15.68
CA GLU A 249 27.71 -26.20 -15.44
C GLU A 249 28.28 -24.96 -16.14
N GLU A 250 29.59 -24.76 -16.09
CA GLU A 250 30.27 -23.64 -16.76
C GLU A 250 30.16 -23.75 -18.29
N LEU A 251 30.32 -24.96 -18.85
CA LEU A 251 30.15 -25.22 -20.28
C LEU A 251 28.71 -24.92 -20.72
N LEU A 252 27.73 -25.42 -19.98
CA LEU A 252 26.31 -25.17 -20.24
C LEU A 252 25.98 -23.66 -20.21
N TYR A 253 26.47 -22.97 -19.18
CA TYR A 253 26.29 -21.53 -19.04
C TYR A 253 26.84 -20.73 -20.22
N ASN A 254 28.07 -21.01 -20.61
CA ASN A 254 28.74 -20.32 -21.71
C ASN A 254 28.09 -20.63 -23.06
N SER A 255 27.69 -21.88 -23.29
CA SER A 255 27.02 -22.31 -24.53
C SER A 255 25.66 -21.63 -24.73
N ILE A 256 24.82 -21.65 -23.71
CA ILE A 256 23.51 -20.97 -23.77
C ILE A 256 23.67 -19.45 -23.83
N SER A 257 24.65 -18.88 -23.10
CA SER A 257 24.93 -17.44 -23.16
C SER A 257 25.33 -17.00 -24.57
N SER A 258 26.18 -17.75 -25.25
CA SER A 258 26.58 -17.50 -26.64
C SER A 258 25.39 -17.63 -27.61
N TYR A 259 24.53 -18.63 -27.39
CA TYR A 259 23.33 -18.82 -28.18
C TYR A 259 22.36 -17.62 -28.04
N LEU A 260 22.11 -17.14 -26.83
CA LEU A 260 21.22 -16.00 -26.58
C LEU A 260 21.73 -14.67 -27.14
N GLN A 261 23.05 -14.58 -27.45
CA GLN A 261 23.66 -13.41 -28.10
C GLN A 261 23.56 -13.43 -29.63
N THR A 262 23.02 -14.51 -30.23
CA THR A 262 22.87 -14.64 -31.69
C THR A 262 21.78 -13.67 -32.20
N ASP A 263 22.02 -13.00 -33.32
CA ASP A 263 21.12 -11.94 -33.84
C ASP A 263 19.73 -12.46 -34.25
N HIS A 264 19.63 -13.68 -34.76
CA HIS A 264 18.36 -14.29 -35.18
C HIS A 264 18.16 -15.65 -34.49
N LEU A 265 17.10 -15.75 -33.68
CA LEU A 265 16.69 -16.95 -32.99
C LEU A 265 15.23 -17.28 -33.37
N TYR A 266 15.00 -18.45 -33.98
CA TYR A 266 13.66 -18.88 -34.39
C TYR A 266 12.81 -19.40 -33.22
N ALA A 267 13.47 -19.91 -32.17
CA ALA A 267 12.77 -20.40 -30.98
C ALA A 267 12.12 -19.28 -30.18
N LEU A 268 12.59 -18.02 -30.28
CA LEU A 268 12.10 -16.89 -29.50
C LEU A 268 11.20 -15.99 -30.34
N PRO A 269 9.96 -15.65 -29.87
CA PRO A 269 9.08 -14.69 -30.53
C PRO A 269 9.75 -13.32 -30.63
N ALA A 270 9.70 -12.67 -31.79
CA ALA A 270 10.38 -11.39 -32.03
C ALA A 270 9.96 -10.28 -31.07
N GLY A 271 8.66 -10.17 -30.74
CA GLY A 271 8.12 -9.14 -29.85
C GLY A 271 8.44 -9.35 -28.36
N GLN A 272 8.85 -10.54 -27.94
CA GLN A 272 9.11 -10.88 -26.53
C GLN A 272 10.56 -11.34 -26.29
N ARG A 273 11.43 -11.18 -27.27
CA ARG A 273 12.79 -11.71 -27.23
C ARG A 273 13.58 -11.24 -26.00
N THR A 274 13.54 -9.95 -25.71
CA THR A 274 14.29 -9.37 -24.58
C THR A 274 13.83 -9.96 -23.24
N LEU A 275 12.53 -10.06 -23.05
CA LEU A 275 11.93 -10.61 -21.84
C LEU A 275 12.27 -12.08 -21.65
N ILE A 276 12.09 -12.90 -22.70
CA ILE A 276 12.38 -14.34 -22.65
C ILE A 276 13.89 -14.58 -22.44
N THR A 277 14.76 -13.81 -23.09
CA THR A 277 16.22 -13.89 -22.88
C THR A 277 16.59 -13.60 -21.42
N MET A 278 15.96 -12.60 -20.80
CA MET A 278 16.16 -12.27 -19.39
C MET A 278 15.73 -13.45 -18.49
N VAL A 279 14.58 -14.03 -18.73
CA VAL A 279 14.08 -15.20 -17.98
C VAL A 279 15.01 -16.39 -18.12
N LEU A 280 15.46 -16.71 -19.35
CA LEU A 280 16.40 -17.81 -19.61
C LEU A 280 17.73 -17.64 -18.87
N ARG A 281 18.26 -16.42 -18.82
CA ARG A 281 19.48 -16.13 -18.05
C ARG A 281 19.31 -16.33 -16.55
N LYS A 282 18.17 -15.89 -16.01
CA LYS A 282 17.85 -16.09 -14.59
C LYS A 282 17.69 -17.58 -14.25
N LEU A 283 16.98 -18.33 -15.09
CA LEU A 283 16.84 -19.79 -14.93
C LEU A 283 18.19 -20.51 -15.01
N LEU A 284 19.04 -20.09 -15.93
CA LEU A 284 20.40 -20.62 -16.07
C LEU A 284 21.26 -20.36 -14.84
N ALA A 285 21.11 -19.19 -14.21
CA ALA A 285 21.79 -18.85 -12.96
C ALA A 285 21.17 -19.54 -11.73
N SER A 286 19.91 -20.00 -11.82
CA SER A 286 19.20 -20.70 -10.75
C SER A 286 19.68 -22.16 -10.63
N SER A 287 19.41 -22.98 -11.64
CA SER A 287 19.86 -24.38 -11.66
C SER A 287 19.85 -24.98 -13.07
N SER A 288 20.68 -25.99 -13.30
CA SER A 288 20.67 -26.81 -14.53
C SER A 288 19.32 -27.50 -14.75
N PHE A 289 18.61 -27.84 -13.68
CA PHE A 289 17.28 -28.47 -13.74
C PHE A 289 16.18 -27.51 -14.22
N ALA A 290 16.24 -26.24 -13.82
CA ALA A 290 15.29 -25.24 -14.27
C ALA A 290 15.42 -24.96 -15.77
N ILE A 291 16.66 -24.78 -16.26
CA ILE A 291 16.90 -24.46 -17.67
C ILE A 291 16.61 -25.65 -18.60
N ALA A 292 16.87 -26.90 -18.16
CA ALA A 292 16.58 -28.08 -18.96
C ALA A 292 15.11 -28.16 -19.43
N GLY A 293 14.17 -27.84 -18.53
CA GLY A 293 12.77 -27.83 -18.88
C GLY A 293 12.38 -26.75 -19.88
N THR A 294 12.94 -25.57 -19.74
CA THR A 294 12.67 -24.47 -20.68
C THR A 294 13.31 -24.74 -22.05
N LEU A 295 14.49 -25.35 -22.09
CA LEU A 295 15.08 -25.82 -23.34
C LEU A 295 14.19 -26.81 -24.06
N ASN A 296 13.57 -27.77 -23.35
CA ASN A 296 12.61 -28.69 -23.93
C ASN A 296 11.38 -27.96 -24.52
N SER A 297 10.84 -26.94 -23.84
CA SER A 297 9.75 -26.13 -24.37
C SER A 297 10.13 -25.36 -25.64
N LEU A 298 11.37 -24.87 -25.74
CA LEU A 298 11.91 -24.25 -26.96
C LEU A 298 12.05 -25.28 -28.10
N ILE A 299 12.52 -26.48 -27.80
CA ILE A 299 12.63 -27.61 -28.73
C ILE A 299 11.24 -27.98 -29.27
N ASP A 300 10.25 -28.16 -28.40
CA ASP A 300 8.87 -28.48 -28.77
C ASP A 300 8.24 -27.40 -29.66
N ARG A 301 8.57 -26.13 -29.40
CA ARG A 301 8.15 -25.04 -30.26
C ARG A 301 8.77 -25.10 -31.66
N LEU A 302 10.09 -25.30 -31.76
CA LEU A 302 10.74 -25.42 -33.09
C LEU A 302 10.26 -26.64 -33.88
N GLN A 303 10.04 -27.77 -33.20
CA GLN A 303 9.44 -28.95 -33.82
C GLN A 303 8.03 -28.65 -34.34
N GLY A 304 7.21 -27.93 -33.52
CA GLY A 304 5.89 -27.48 -33.94
C GLY A 304 5.93 -26.59 -35.19
N LEU A 305 6.90 -25.66 -35.27
CA LEU A 305 7.09 -24.81 -36.45
C LEU A 305 7.44 -25.66 -37.71
N LEU A 306 8.26 -26.70 -37.56
CA LEU A 306 8.58 -27.62 -38.67
C LEU A 306 7.40 -28.48 -39.09
N ASP A 307 6.53 -28.86 -38.14
CA ASP A 307 5.33 -29.67 -38.38
C ASP A 307 4.11 -28.85 -38.83
N GLY A 308 4.24 -27.51 -38.92
CA GLY A 308 3.13 -26.59 -39.20
C GLY A 308 2.08 -26.51 -38.10
N ILE A 309 2.44 -26.86 -36.86
CA ILE A 309 1.60 -26.83 -35.67
C ILE A 309 2.12 -25.73 -34.74
N GLN A 310 1.27 -24.77 -34.44
CA GLN A 310 1.62 -23.74 -33.43
C GLN A 310 1.65 -24.36 -32.03
N ARG A 311 2.78 -24.28 -31.37
CA ARG A 311 2.93 -24.59 -29.93
C ARG A 311 3.38 -23.36 -29.18
N GLN A 312 2.63 -23.00 -28.14
CA GLN A 312 3.00 -21.91 -27.25
C GLN A 312 4.21 -22.31 -26.39
N LEU A 313 5.05 -21.31 -26.09
CA LEU A 313 6.15 -21.49 -25.17
C LEU A 313 5.62 -21.63 -23.74
N ASP A 314 5.91 -22.74 -23.09
CA ASP A 314 5.52 -22.97 -21.69
C ASP A 314 6.60 -22.40 -20.76
N LEU A 315 6.29 -21.27 -20.15
CA LEU A 315 7.08 -20.59 -19.12
C LEU A 315 6.39 -20.58 -17.76
N ASP A 316 5.40 -21.45 -17.57
CA ASP A 316 4.59 -21.52 -16.33
C ASP A 316 5.41 -21.83 -15.07
N ASP A 317 6.64 -22.34 -15.24
CA ASP A 317 7.58 -22.57 -14.15
C ASP A 317 8.18 -21.29 -13.56
N TYR A 318 8.02 -20.15 -14.24
CA TYR A 318 8.53 -18.86 -13.80
C TYR A 318 7.38 -17.93 -13.39
N ASP A 319 7.08 -17.92 -12.10
CA ASP A 319 5.91 -17.17 -11.53
C ASP A 319 5.93 -15.66 -11.86
N THR A 320 7.11 -15.07 -12.08
CA THR A 320 7.27 -13.64 -12.36
C THR A 320 7.03 -13.29 -13.84
N PHE A 321 6.94 -14.28 -14.75
CA PHE A 321 6.75 -14.01 -16.18
C PHE A 321 5.44 -13.27 -16.44
N THR A 322 4.37 -13.67 -15.77
CA THR A 322 3.05 -13.04 -15.89
C THR A 322 3.05 -11.60 -15.39
N GLU A 323 3.80 -11.30 -14.32
CA GLU A 323 3.92 -9.94 -13.78
C GLU A 323 4.70 -9.03 -14.71
N LEU A 324 5.82 -9.53 -15.29
CA LEU A 324 6.63 -8.79 -16.24
C LEU A 324 5.89 -8.54 -17.55
N HIS A 325 5.01 -9.48 -17.96
CA HIS A 325 4.19 -9.35 -19.15
C HIS A 325 3.02 -8.36 -18.92
N ASP A 326 2.45 -8.32 -17.72
CA ASP A 326 1.37 -7.37 -17.36
C ASP A 326 1.88 -5.92 -17.27
N ASP A 327 3.17 -5.70 -17.04
CA ASP A 327 3.81 -4.38 -17.01
C ASP A 327 4.23 -3.89 -18.43
N GLU A 328 4.22 -4.75 -19.44
CA GLU A 328 4.44 -4.36 -20.84
C GLU A 328 3.10 -3.98 -21.49
N ASP A 329 2.87 -2.69 -21.66
CA ASP A 329 1.74 -2.12 -22.43
C ASP A 329 1.82 -2.44 -23.95
N ASP A 330 2.78 -3.27 -24.37
CA ASP A 330 3.02 -3.61 -25.75
C ASP A 330 2.23 -4.89 -26.14
N THR A 331 0.96 -4.69 -26.46
CA THR A 331 0.25 -5.65 -27.34
C THR A 331 0.81 -5.54 -28.76
N SER A 332 2.11 -5.87 -28.91
CA SER A 332 2.66 -6.06 -30.25
C SER A 332 1.99 -7.32 -30.82
N ASP A 333 1.21 -7.14 -31.87
CA ASP A 333 0.64 -8.20 -32.67
C ASP A 333 1.67 -9.32 -32.89
N PHE A 334 1.25 -10.54 -32.61
CA PHE A 334 1.97 -11.75 -32.99
C PHE A 334 2.13 -11.74 -34.51
N THR A 335 3.22 -11.17 -35.01
CA THR A 335 3.59 -11.35 -36.41
C THR A 335 4.04 -12.79 -36.57
N GLU A 336 3.10 -13.61 -37.01
CA GLU A 336 3.33 -15.00 -37.38
C GLU A 336 4.23 -15.03 -38.61
N MET A 337 5.23 -15.95 -38.58
CA MET A 337 5.99 -16.24 -39.79
C MET A 337 5.05 -16.79 -40.86
N ASP A 338 5.10 -16.20 -42.04
CA ASP A 338 4.37 -16.66 -43.24
C ASP A 338 4.91 -18.04 -43.68
N GLU A 339 4.07 -18.89 -44.25
CA GLU A 339 4.48 -20.23 -44.76
C GLU A 339 5.66 -20.18 -45.75
N GLU A 340 5.81 -19.09 -46.52
CA GLU A 340 6.96 -18.88 -47.41
C GLU A 340 8.23 -18.55 -46.64
N GLU A 341 8.14 -17.86 -45.52
CA GLU A 341 9.26 -17.51 -44.65
C GLU A 341 9.73 -18.71 -43.84
N LEU A 342 8.83 -19.55 -43.40
CA LEU A 342 9.09 -20.85 -42.77
C LEU A 342 9.88 -21.78 -43.72
N ARG A 343 9.49 -21.87 -45.02
CA ARG A 343 10.18 -22.71 -45.99
C ARG A 343 11.61 -22.20 -46.31
N ARG A 344 11.84 -20.89 -46.33
CA ARG A 344 13.16 -20.30 -46.56
C ARG A 344 14.09 -20.51 -45.38
N ASN A 345 13.60 -20.63 -44.18
CA ASN A 345 14.36 -20.70 -42.95
C ASN A 345 14.46 -22.13 -42.37
N GLN A 346 13.99 -23.15 -43.05
CA GLN A 346 13.88 -24.53 -42.56
C GLN A 346 15.24 -25.11 -42.11
N ASP A 347 16.33 -24.85 -42.86
CA ASP A 347 17.71 -25.31 -42.51
C ASP A 347 18.21 -24.60 -41.24
N GLY A 348 17.88 -23.32 -41.06
CA GLY A 348 18.19 -22.57 -39.87
C GLY A 348 17.47 -23.08 -38.63
N ILE A 349 16.16 -23.35 -38.75
CA ILE A 349 15.34 -23.92 -37.68
C ILE A 349 15.85 -25.32 -37.27
N GLN A 350 16.22 -26.18 -38.24
CA GLN A 350 16.78 -27.51 -37.93
C GLN A 350 18.14 -27.40 -37.23
N SER A 351 18.99 -26.47 -37.64
CA SER A 351 20.28 -26.24 -37.00
C SER A 351 20.13 -25.74 -35.57
N GLU A 352 19.20 -24.83 -35.33
CA GLU A 352 18.89 -24.32 -33.99
C GLU A 352 18.29 -25.42 -33.12
N LEU A 353 17.40 -26.24 -33.65
CA LEU A 353 16.81 -27.40 -32.96
C LEU A 353 17.89 -28.38 -32.49
N ALA A 354 18.83 -28.76 -33.36
CA ALA A 354 19.94 -29.67 -33.02
C ALA A 354 20.84 -29.07 -31.92
N LEU A 355 21.04 -27.75 -31.97
CA LEU A 355 21.84 -27.03 -30.96
C LEU A 355 21.14 -27.07 -29.60
N LEU A 356 19.85 -26.72 -29.54
CA LEU A 356 19.06 -26.75 -28.32
C LEU A 356 18.93 -28.16 -27.72
N GLN A 357 18.81 -29.18 -28.54
CA GLN A 357 18.87 -30.59 -28.11
C GLN A 357 20.17 -30.93 -27.41
N SER A 358 21.30 -30.49 -27.97
CA SER A 358 22.63 -30.71 -27.34
C SER A 358 22.75 -30.02 -25.99
N PHE A 359 22.11 -28.82 -25.81
CA PHE A 359 22.09 -28.13 -24.53
C PHE A 359 21.18 -28.83 -23.52
N ALA A 360 20.04 -29.34 -23.97
CA ALA A 360 19.11 -30.09 -23.12
C ALA A 360 19.74 -31.41 -22.61
N ASP A 361 20.48 -32.12 -23.48
CA ASP A 361 21.22 -33.33 -23.13
C ASP A 361 22.32 -33.02 -22.10
N LEU A 362 23.08 -31.93 -22.31
CA LEU A 362 24.11 -31.49 -21.36
C LEU A 362 23.48 -31.11 -20.01
N ALA A 363 22.40 -30.33 -20.01
CA ALA A 363 21.70 -29.92 -18.78
C ALA A 363 21.16 -31.14 -18.02
N SER A 364 20.57 -32.11 -18.71
CA SER A 364 20.03 -33.34 -18.11
C SER A 364 21.14 -34.30 -17.61
N GLY A 365 22.35 -34.19 -18.16
CA GLY A 365 23.54 -34.94 -17.73
C GLY A 365 24.11 -34.46 -16.39
N ILE A 366 23.84 -33.21 -15.98
CA ILE A 366 24.33 -32.63 -14.74
C ILE A 366 23.48 -33.16 -13.58
N LYS A 367 24.02 -34.05 -12.77
CA LYS A 367 23.32 -34.69 -11.64
C LYS A 367 23.44 -33.92 -10.33
N THR A 368 24.48 -33.15 -10.15
CA THR A 368 24.76 -32.35 -8.93
C THR A 368 24.98 -30.91 -9.33
N ASN A 369 24.44 -30.01 -8.53
CA ASN A 369 24.56 -28.58 -8.75
C ASN A 369 25.42 -27.98 -7.63
N ALA A 370 26.54 -27.37 -8.00
CA ALA A 370 27.49 -26.81 -7.04
C ALA A 370 26.88 -25.78 -6.10
N LYS A 371 25.90 -25.00 -6.57
CA LYS A 371 25.15 -24.06 -5.79
C LYS A 371 24.29 -24.76 -4.73
N GLY A 372 23.62 -25.87 -5.11
CA GLY A 372 22.81 -26.68 -4.19
C GLY A 372 23.65 -27.34 -3.09
N ASP A 373 24.84 -27.92 -3.45
CA ASP A 373 25.73 -28.53 -2.48
C ASP A 373 26.22 -27.51 -1.42
N ASN A 374 26.46 -26.26 -1.84
CA ASN A 374 26.83 -25.18 -0.93
C ASN A 374 25.67 -24.72 -0.05
N LEU A 375 24.39 -24.94 -0.42
CA LEU A 375 23.23 -24.58 0.40
C LEU A 375 23.21 -25.30 1.75
N ILE A 376 23.62 -26.57 1.79
CA ILE A 376 23.62 -27.35 3.04
C ILE A 376 24.58 -26.74 4.06
N SER A 377 25.77 -26.34 3.62
CA SER A 377 26.74 -25.66 4.48
C SER A 377 26.29 -24.28 4.89
N ALA A 378 25.66 -23.53 3.98
CA ALA A 378 25.11 -22.21 4.25
C ALA A 378 23.98 -22.25 5.27
N LEU A 379 23.06 -23.21 5.16
CA LEU A 379 21.98 -23.42 6.14
C LEU A 379 22.54 -23.78 7.52
N THR A 380 23.54 -24.66 7.59
CA THR A 380 24.19 -25.02 8.86
C THR A 380 24.80 -23.80 9.55
N GLN A 381 25.50 -22.96 8.80
CA GLN A 381 26.08 -21.72 9.32
C GLN A 381 24.98 -20.71 9.71
N GLY A 382 23.97 -20.58 8.88
CA GLY A 382 22.81 -19.70 9.12
C GLY A 382 22.07 -20.08 10.41
N PHE A 383 21.71 -21.34 10.59
CA PHE A 383 21.05 -21.81 11.80
C PHE A 383 21.90 -21.59 13.05
N LYS A 384 23.19 -21.90 12.99
CA LYS A 384 24.11 -21.63 14.11
C LYS A 384 24.16 -20.13 14.46
N LYS A 385 24.17 -19.28 13.43
CA LYS A 385 24.18 -17.82 13.65
C LYS A 385 22.88 -17.34 14.30
N ILE A 386 21.73 -17.83 13.84
CA ILE A 386 20.43 -17.47 14.40
C ILE A 386 20.28 -17.92 15.83
N GLU A 387 20.71 -19.17 16.16
CA GLU A 387 20.66 -19.67 17.53
C GLU A 387 21.49 -18.78 18.47
N GLN A 388 22.65 -18.29 18.01
CA GLN A 388 23.45 -17.31 18.77
C GLN A 388 22.74 -15.96 18.97
N LEU A 389 21.85 -15.58 18.07
CA LEU A 389 21.06 -14.35 18.12
C LEU A 389 19.70 -14.55 18.83
N GLY A 390 19.42 -15.74 19.37
CA GLY A 390 18.19 -16.06 20.11
C GLY A 390 16.98 -16.37 19.22
N GLY A 391 17.18 -16.52 17.91
CA GLY A 391 16.12 -16.85 16.96
C GLY A 391 15.75 -18.32 16.91
N GLN A 392 14.61 -18.62 16.32
CA GLN A 392 14.14 -20.01 16.13
C GLN A 392 14.87 -20.64 14.93
N ARG A 393 15.07 -21.97 14.97
CA ARG A 393 15.66 -22.74 13.86
C ARG A 393 14.69 -22.85 12.69
N LYS A 394 14.45 -21.73 12.00
CA LYS A 394 13.59 -21.63 10.82
C LYS A 394 14.25 -20.82 9.73
N ALA A 395 14.13 -21.29 8.48
CA ALA A 395 14.71 -20.66 7.31
C ALA A 395 13.70 -20.53 6.18
N VAL A 396 13.66 -19.39 5.53
CA VAL A 396 12.95 -19.23 4.26
C VAL A 396 13.96 -19.14 3.12
N ILE A 397 13.77 -19.94 2.08
CA ILE A 397 14.62 -20.00 0.90
C ILE A 397 13.82 -19.50 -0.29
N PHE A 398 14.30 -18.46 -0.96
CA PHE A 398 13.68 -17.92 -2.16
C PHE A 398 14.42 -18.38 -3.42
N THR A 399 13.66 -18.92 -4.37
CA THR A 399 14.11 -19.28 -5.72
C THR A 399 13.14 -18.71 -6.77
N GLU A 400 13.58 -18.56 -8.01
CA GLU A 400 12.75 -18.02 -9.08
C GLU A 400 11.99 -19.12 -9.86
N SER A 401 12.34 -20.40 -9.71
CA SER A 401 11.77 -21.53 -10.47
C SER A 401 11.18 -22.62 -9.59
N ARG A 402 10.00 -23.12 -9.96
CA ARG A 402 9.37 -24.30 -9.32
C ARG A 402 10.22 -25.56 -9.47
N ARG A 403 10.89 -25.74 -10.59
CA ARG A 403 11.80 -26.89 -10.79
C ARG A 403 13.01 -26.81 -9.87
N THR A 404 13.56 -25.62 -9.67
CA THR A 404 14.59 -25.42 -8.63
C THR A 404 14.04 -25.71 -7.24
N GLN A 405 12.80 -25.30 -6.94
CA GLN A 405 12.12 -25.60 -5.68
C GLN A 405 12.03 -27.11 -5.43
N GLU A 406 11.61 -27.91 -6.41
CA GLU A 406 11.55 -29.37 -6.33
C GLU A 406 12.95 -29.99 -6.17
N TYR A 407 13.93 -29.50 -6.91
CA TYR A 407 15.32 -29.93 -6.76
C TYR A 407 15.84 -29.70 -5.34
N LEU A 408 15.65 -28.52 -4.80
CA LEU A 408 16.06 -28.16 -3.44
C LEU A 408 15.35 -28.99 -2.38
N PHE A 409 14.08 -29.30 -2.57
CA PHE A 409 13.34 -30.19 -1.70
C PHE A 409 14.00 -31.58 -1.65
N ASN A 410 14.27 -32.19 -2.80
CA ASN A 410 14.89 -33.49 -2.89
C ASN A 410 16.30 -33.47 -2.27
N LEU A 411 17.07 -32.42 -2.56
CA LEU A 411 18.41 -32.25 -2.01
C LEU A 411 18.39 -32.17 -0.48
N LEU A 412 17.53 -31.33 0.09
CA LEU A 412 17.45 -31.11 1.53
C LEU A 412 16.83 -32.33 2.26
N SER A 413 15.83 -32.96 1.68
CA SER A 413 15.25 -34.20 2.24
C SER A 413 16.30 -35.31 2.37
N ASN A 414 17.14 -35.49 1.35
CA ASN A 414 18.24 -36.46 1.37
C ASN A 414 19.37 -36.08 2.34
N ASN A 415 19.41 -34.86 2.84
CA ASN A 415 20.42 -34.33 3.76
C ASN A 415 19.89 -34.05 5.18
N GLY A 416 18.86 -34.78 5.62
CA GLY A 416 18.41 -34.81 7.01
C GLY A 416 17.26 -33.82 7.35
N TYR A 417 16.62 -33.24 6.35
CA TYR A 417 15.44 -32.37 6.55
C TYR A 417 14.13 -33.01 6.08
N GLU A 418 14.09 -34.33 5.93
CA GLU A 418 12.89 -35.06 5.51
C GLU A 418 11.73 -34.81 6.51
N GLY A 419 10.57 -34.38 5.99
CA GLY A 419 9.40 -34.04 6.80
C GLY A 419 9.44 -32.65 7.46
N GLU A 420 10.55 -31.90 7.33
CA GLU A 420 10.70 -30.56 7.90
C GLU A 420 10.63 -29.43 6.85
N ILE A 421 10.21 -29.74 5.61
CA ILE A 421 10.21 -28.79 4.49
C ILE A 421 8.78 -28.57 4.00
N VAL A 422 8.42 -27.34 3.74
CA VAL A 422 7.15 -26.94 3.08
C VAL A 422 7.41 -26.07 1.85
N PHE A 423 6.48 -26.15 0.91
CA PHE A 423 6.50 -25.36 -0.33
C PHE A 423 5.55 -24.17 -0.27
N LEU A 424 5.95 -23.08 -0.91
CA LEU A 424 5.06 -21.97 -1.19
C LEU A 424 5.34 -21.40 -2.57
N ASN A 425 4.39 -21.58 -3.49
CA ASN A 425 4.44 -21.05 -4.87
C ASN A 425 3.06 -20.56 -5.32
N GLY A 426 2.95 -20.04 -6.54
CA GLY A 426 1.70 -19.49 -7.06
C GLY A 426 0.53 -20.47 -7.13
N VAL A 427 0.80 -21.77 -7.25
CA VAL A 427 -0.23 -22.83 -7.47
C VAL A 427 -0.41 -23.74 -6.27
N ASN A 428 0.66 -24.11 -5.57
CA ASN A 428 0.69 -25.07 -4.44
C ASN A 428 -0.11 -26.34 -4.70
N ASN A 429 0.18 -27.01 -5.82
CA ASN A 429 -0.59 -28.18 -6.25
C ASN A 429 0.16 -29.51 -6.02
N ASP A 430 1.26 -29.48 -5.30
CA ASP A 430 2.01 -30.66 -4.87
C ASP A 430 1.26 -31.46 -3.79
N ASP A 431 1.61 -32.74 -3.61
CA ASP A 431 0.90 -33.65 -2.71
C ASP A 431 1.11 -33.31 -1.23
N ILE A 432 2.26 -32.69 -0.88
CA ILE A 432 2.57 -32.25 0.49
C ILE A 432 1.66 -31.07 0.84
N SER A 433 1.60 -30.05 0.01
CA SER A 433 0.72 -28.89 0.19
C SER A 433 -0.76 -29.30 0.26
N LYS A 434 -1.20 -30.24 -0.58
CA LYS A 434 -2.56 -30.78 -0.53
C LYS A 434 -2.89 -31.45 0.79
N LYS A 435 -1.96 -32.25 1.33
CA LYS A 435 -2.13 -32.92 2.63
C LYS A 435 -2.20 -31.90 3.75
N ILE A 436 -1.24 -30.96 3.80
CA ILE A 436 -1.22 -29.89 4.80
C ILE A 436 -2.55 -29.11 4.77
N TYR A 437 -3.04 -28.79 3.58
CA TYR A 437 -4.31 -28.10 3.42
C TYR A 437 -5.52 -28.91 3.92
N ALA A 438 -5.56 -30.21 3.65
CA ALA A 438 -6.64 -31.05 4.10
C ALA A 438 -6.69 -31.14 5.64
N ASP A 439 -5.52 -31.31 6.26
CA ASP A 439 -5.38 -31.38 7.73
C ASP A 439 -5.70 -30.02 8.39
N TRP A 440 -5.25 -28.92 7.76
CA TRP A 440 -5.57 -27.56 8.20
C TRP A 440 -7.07 -27.27 8.14
N LYS A 441 -7.72 -27.64 7.04
CA LYS A 441 -9.16 -27.44 6.85
C LYS A 441 -9.99 -28.20 7.88
N GLU A 442 -9.57 -29.42 8.27
CA GLU A 442 -10.23 -30.20 9.30
C GLU A 442 -10.09 -29.55 10.68
N ARG A 443 -8.88 -29.04 11.02
CA ARG A 443 -8.60 -28.32 12.28
C ARG A 443 -9.41 -27.04 12.41
N HIS A 444 -9.63 -26.32 11.31
CA HIS A 444 -10.24 -24.98 11.30
C HIS A 444 -11.70 -24.94 10.83
N LYS A 445 -12.40 -26.08 10.83
CA LYS A 445 -13.80 -26.17 10.39
C LYS A 445 -14.75 -25.20 11.10
N ASN A 446 -14.49 -24.90 12.37
CA ASN A 446 -15.44 -24.19 13.23
C ASN A 446 -14.91 -22.87 13.80
N ASP A 447 -13.72 -22.43 13.43
CA ASP A 447 -13.08 -21.21 13.98
C ASP A 447 -13.11 -19.99 13.04
N GLY A 448 -13.76 -20.15 11.88
CA GLY A 448 -13.91 -19.03 10.92
C GLY A 448 -12.68 -18.71 10.08
N LYS A 449 -11.57 -19.43 10.21
CA LYS A 449 -10.33 -19.18 9.46
C LYS A 449 -10.42 -19.61 8.00
N ILE A 450 -11.33 -20.50 7.64
CA ILE A 450 -11.53 -20.95 6.26
C ILE A 450 -12.15 -19.82 5.46
N SER A 451 -11.39 -19.28 4.49
CA SER A 451 -11.79 -18.12 3.70
C SER A 451 -12.75 -18.45 2.55
N GLY A 452 -12.80 -19.73 2.15
CA GLY A 452 -13.50 -20.18 0.94
C GLY A 452 -12.70 -19.99 -0.36
N SER A 453 -11.55 -19.32 -0.35
CA SER A 453 -10.60 -19.26 -1.45
C SER A 453 -9.51 -20.33 -1.25
N ARG A 454 -9.50 -21.34 -2.12
CA ARG A 454 -8.53 -22.45 -1.99
C ARG A 454 -7.07 -21.99 -1.96
N GLN A 455 -6.69 -21.01 -2.80
CA GLN A 455 -5.32 -20.50 -2.84
C GLN A 455 -4.91 -19.81 -1.54
N ALA A 456 -5.83 -19.06 -0.98
CA ALA A 456 -5.65 -18.34 0.24
C ALA A 456 -5.52 -19.23 1.46
N ASP A 457 -6.47 -20.15 1.58
CA ASP A 457 -6.51 -21.14 2.64
C ASP A 457 -5.27 -22.03 2.59
N MET A 458 -4.80 -22.35 1.37
CA MET A 458 -3.58 -23.11 1.15
C MET A 458 -2.33 -22.34 1.64
N LYS A 459 -2.20 -21.05 1.28
CA LYS A 459 -1.11 -20.22 1.78
C LYS A 459 -1.13 -20.15 3.32
N SER A 460 -2.28 -19.95 3.91
CA SER A 460 -2.45 -19.92 5.37
C SER A 460 -2.07 -21.26 6.03
N ALA A 461 -2.49 -22.37 5.44
CA ALA A 461 -2.16 -23.71 5.91
C ALA A 461 -0.65 -23.97 5.88
N VAL A 462 0.02 -23.64 4.77
CA VAL A 462 1.48 -23.81 4.62
C VAL A 462 2.26 -22.92 5.58
N VAL A 463 1.85 -21.66 5.77
CA VAL A 463 2.50 -20.74 6.72
C VAL A 463 2.30 -21.21 8.16
N GLU A 464 1.13 -21.74 8.52
CA GLU A 464 0.87 -22.29 9.84
C GLU A 464 1.71 -23.56 10.09
N GLU A 465 1.82 -24.44 9.10
CA GLU A 465 2.67 -25.62 9.17
C GLU A 465 4.15 -25.23 9.34
N PHE A 466 4.61 -24.22 8.57
CA PHE A 466 5.97 -23.68 8.73
C PHE A 466 6.19 -23.07 10.11
N ARG A 467 5.18 -22.40 10.67
CA ARG A 467 5.29 -21.81 12.01
C ARG A 467 5.39 -22.87 13.10
N ASN A 468 4.61 -23.93 13.01
CA ASN A 468 4.42 -24.88 14.12
C ASN A 468 5.32 -26.11 14.03
N HIS A 469 5.61 -26.62 12.82
CA HIS A 469 6.28 -27.91 12.65
C HIS A 469 7.52 -27.83 11.74
N ALA A 470 7.38 -27.38 10.48
CA ALA A 470 8.48 -27.36 9.54
C ALA A 470 9.57 -26.35 9.93
N CYS A 471 10.83 -26.64 9.57
CA CYS A 471 11.95 -25.73 9.82
C CYS A 471 12.40 -24.97 8.54
N ILE A 472 12.04 -25.44 7.36
CA ILE A 472 12.42 -24.82 6.06
C ILE A 472 11.17 -24.58 5.23
N LEU A 473 11.02 -23.34 4.73
CA LEU A 473 10.06 -22.97 3.71
C LEU A 473 10.82 -22.64 2.43
N ILE A 474 10.52 -23.35 1.34
CA ILE A 474 11.06 -23.02 0.02
C ILE A 474 9.98 -22.30 -0.77
N GLY A 475 10.22 -21.03 -1.12
CA GLY A 475 9.26 -20.18 -1.80
C GLY A 475 9.72 -19.66 -3.14
N THR A 476 8.79 -19.53 -4.09
CA THR A 476 9.02 -18.76 -5.32
C THR A 476 8.65 -17.29 -5.11
N GLU A 477 8.85 -16.41 -6.09
CA GLU A 477 8.54 -14.97 -5.96
C GLU A 477 7.08 -14.73 -5.61
N ALA A 478 6.14 -15.48 -6.20
CA ALA A 478 4.71 -15.41 -5.86
C ALA A 478 4.42 -15.74 -4.38
N ALA A 479 5.32 -16.46 -3.71
CA ALA A 479 5.26 -16.72 -2.28
C ALA A 479 5.75 -15.54 -1.45
N SER A 480 6.59 -14.66 -2.01
CA SER A 480 7.10 -13.49 -1.30
C SER A 480 6.01 -12.46 -1.02
N GLU A 481 4.88 -12.53 -1.72
CA GLU A 481 3.76 -11.62 -1.57
C GLU A 481 2.67 -12.15 -0.64
N GLY A 482 2.19 -11.29 0.23
CA GLY A 482 0.99 -11.55 1.03
C GLY A 482 1.16 -12.48 2.23
N ILE A 483 2.39 -12.80 2.68
CA ILE A 483 2.64 -13.63 3.86
C ILE A 483 3.40 -12.89 4.95
N ASN A 484 3.17 -13.31 6.19
CA ASN A 484 3.88 -12.81 7.36
C ASN A 484 4.78 -13.91 7.93
N LEU A 485 6.10 -13.70 7.86
CA LEU A 485 7.13 -14.61 8.34
C LEU A 485 7.96 -14.02 9.48
N GLN A 486 7.42 -13.13 10.29
CA GLN A 486 8.13 -12.48 11.41
C GLN A 486 8.69 -13.46 12.45
N PHE A 487 8.16 -14.67 12.55
CA PHE A 487 8.70 -15.72 13.41
C PHE A 487 9.98 -16.36 12.86
N CYS A 488 10.33 -16.08 11.60
CA CYS A 488 11.54 -16.58 10.95
C CYS A 488 12.56 -15.44 10.84
N SER A 489 13.80 -15.71 11.22
CA SER A 489 14.91 -14.74 11.18
C SER A 489 16.07 -15.16 10.26
N LEU A 490 15.93 -16.26 9.50
CA LEU A 490 16.88 -16.64 8.44
C LEU A 490 16.20 -16.56 7.07
N LEU A 491 16.74 -15.71 6.22
CA LEU A 491 16.35 -15.61 4.83
C LEU A 491 17.52 -16.01 3.91
N VAL A 492 17.25 -16.87 2.94
CA VAL A 492 18.22 -17.31 1.95
C VAL A 492 17.72 -16.89 0.57
N ASN A 493 18.41 -15.98 -0.09
CA ASN A 493 18.24 -15.72 -1.51
C ASN A 493 19.07 -16.75 -2.28
N TYR A 494 18.48 -17.93 -2.53
CA TYR A 494 19.11 -18.91 -3.39
C TYR A 494 19.32 -18.32 -4.79
N ASP A 495 18.27 -17.69 -5.35
CA ASP A 495 18.34 -16.86 -6.52
C ASP A 495 18.22 -15.38 -6.10
N LEU A 496 19.27 -14.62 -6.43
CA LEU A 496 19.33 -13.22 -6.12
C LEU A 496 18.56 -12.43 -7.20
N PRO A 497 17.47 -11.74 -6.86
CA PRO A 497 16.78 -10.88 -7.81
C PRO A 497 17.71 -9.74 -8.25
N TRP A 498 17.63 -9.36 -9.51
CA TRP A 498 18.34 -8.17 -10.00
C TRP A 498 17.62 -6.89 -9.58
N ASN A 499 16.32 -6.98 -9.31
CA ASN A 499 15.52 -5.87 -8.83
C ASN A 499 15.70 -5.63 -7.31
N PRO A 500 16.30 -4.49 -6.91
CA PRO A 500 16.54 -4.19 -5.49
C PRO A 500 15.26 -4.05 -4.67
N GLN A 501 14.14 -3.63 -5.26
CA GLN A 501 12.85 -3.54 -4.58
C GLN A 501 12.32 -4.93 -4.19
N ARG A 502 12.48 -5.93 -5.05
CA ARG A 502 12.10 -7.33 -4.73
C ARG A 502 12.92 -7.89 -3.57
N ILE A 503 14.21 -7.57 -3.52
CA ILE A 503 15.06 -7.97 -2.39
C ILE A 503 14.52 -7.37 -1.09
N GLU A 504 14.21 -6.09 -1.08
CA GLU A 504 13.65 -5.42 0.10
C GLU A 504 12.28 -5.98 0.48
N GLN A 505 11.43 -6.33 -0.49
CA GLN A 505 10.16 -7.01 -0.25
C GLN A 505 10.35 -8.39 0.38
N ARG A 506 11.29 -9.22 -0.12
CA ARG A 506 11.63 -10.53 0.48
C ARG A 506 12.11 -10.36 1.91
N ILE A 507 13.08 -9.49 2.15
CA ILE A 507 13.60 -9.22 3.49
C ILE A 507 12.48 -8.69 4.40
N GLY A 508 11.62 -7.82 3.89
CA GLY A 508 10.47 -7.27 4.61
C GLY A 508 9.41 -8.30 5.03
N ARG A 509 9.47 -9.56 4.57
CA ARG A 509 8.60 -10.65 5.09
C ARG A 509 9.03 -11.11 6.49
N CYS A 510 10.33 -11.11 6.74
CA CYS A 510 10.93 -11.48 8.03
C CYS A 510 11.27 -10.26 8.88
N HIS A 511 11.82 -9.22 8.27
CA HIS A 511 12.33 -8.01 8.91
C HIS A 511 11.32 -6.86 8.81
N ARG A 512 10.38 -6.83 9.73
CA ARG A 512 9.36 -5.78 9.84
C ARG A 512 9.03 -5.50 11.31
N TYR A 513 8.22 -4.47 11.54
CA TYR A 513 7.78 -4.14 12.91
C TYR A 513 7.26 -5.38 13.65
N GLY A 514 7.74 -5.59 14.87
CA GLY A 514 7.40 -6.76 15.71
C GLY A 514 8.35 -7.95 15.58
N GLN A 515 9.39 -7.90 14.71
CA GLN A 515 10.48 -8.88 14.72
C GLN A 515 11.31 -8.71 16.00
N LYS A 516 11.49 -9.82 16.74
CA LYS A 516 12.17 -9.83 18.04
C LYS A 516 13.68 -10.08 17.95
N ASN A 517 14.13 -10.70 16.86
CA ASN A 517 15.50 -11.16 16.67
C ASN A 517 16.11 -10.54 15.41
N ASP A 518 17.42 -10.35 15.42
CA ASP A 518 18.15 -9.93 14.23
C ASP A 518 17.96 -10.92 13.09
N VAL A 519 17.91 -10.39 11.86
CA VAL A 519 17.64 -11.19 10.66
C VAL A 519 18.95 -11.47 9.94
N VAL A 520 19.19 -12.74 9.66
CA VAL A 520 20.33 -13.19 8.85
C VAL A 520 19.91 -13.37 7.40
N VAL A 521 20.60 -12.73 6.46
CA VAL A 521 20.33 -12.81 5.02
C VAL A 521 21.51 -13.46 4.33
N ILE A 522 21.28 -14.63 3.74
CA ILE A 522 22.30 -15.36 2.97
C ILE A 522 22.04 -15.12 1.48
N ASN A 523 23.07 -14.66 0.76
CA ASN A 523 23.01 -14.46 -0.69
C ASN A 523 24.04 -15.37 -1.36
N PHE A 524 23.63 -16.05 -2.45
CA PHE A 524 24.53 -16.89 -3.25
C PHE A 524 25.15 -16.09 -4.39
N LEU A 525 26.46 -16.30 -4.61
CA LEU A 525 27.23 -15.64 -5.64
C LEU A 525 28.14 -16.61 -6.40
N ASN A 526 28.02 -16.62 -7.72
CA ASN A 526 28.90 -17.37 -8.60
C ASN A 526 30.23 -16.62 -8.82
N LYS A 527 31.35 -17.21 -8.33
CA LYS A 527 32.69 -16.60 -8.46
C LYS A 527 33.20 -16.44 -9.90
N LYS A 528 32.66 -17.19 -10.83
CA LYS A 528 33.10 -17.15 -12.23
C LYS A 528 32.23 -16.24 -13.10
N ASN A 529 31.14 -15.78 -12.61
CA ASN A 529 30.25 -14.86 -13.32
C ASN A 529 30.56 -13.41 -12.93
N ALA A 530 31.30 -12.71 -13.78
CA ALA A 530 31.66 -11.31 -13.53
C ALA A 530 30.44 -10.38 -13.41
N ALA A 531 29.39 -10.65 -14.18
CA ALA A 531 28.19 -9.81 -14.15
C ALA A 531 27.38 -10.02 -12.87
N ASP A 532 27.21 -11.27 -12.38
CA ASP A 532 26.56 -11.54 -11.10
C ASP A 532 27.33 -10.89 -9.94
N GLN A 533 28.65 -10.89 -10.00
CA GLN A 533 29.50 -10.21 -9.02
C GLN A 533 29.22 -8.70 -9.01
N ARG A 534 29.15 -8.07 -10.17
CA ARG A 534 28.87 -6.63 -10.29
C ARG A 534 27.47 -6.26 -9.84
N VAL A 535 26.47 -7.06 -10.17
CA VAL A 535 25.11 -6.86 -9.66
C VAL A 535 25.09 -6.93 -8.13
N TYR A 536 25.74 -7.95 -7.56
CA TYR A 536 25.83 -8.07 -6.10
C TYR A 536 26.56 -6.88 -5.45
N GLU A 537 27.70 -6.46 -6.02
CA GLU A 537 28.45 -5.29 -5.54
C GLU A 537 27.59 -4.01 -5.56
N LEU A 538 26.81 -3.79 -6.63
CA LEU A 538 25.86 -2.69 -6.72
C LEU A 538 24.82 -2.77 -5.59
N LEU A 539 24.23 -3.95 -5.39
CA LEU A 539 23.19 -4.17 -4.38
C LEU A 539 23.70 -4.02 -2.94
N ASP A 540 24.92 -4.52 -2.65
CA ASP A 540 25.51 -4.47 -1.30
C ASP A 540 26.19 -3.13 -0.99
N GLN A 541 26.99 -2.59 -1.92
CA GLN A 541 27.82 -1.41 -1.66
C GLN A 541 27.08 -0.09 -1.89
N LYS A 542 26.29 0.00 -2.97
CA LYS A 542 25.58 1.23 -3.34
C LYS A 542 24.22 1.30 -2.66
N PHE A 543 23.47 0.22 -2.74
CA PHE A 543 22.12 0.18 -2.14
C PHE A 543 22.10 -0.25 -0.68
N ARG A 544 23.20 -0.82 -0.16
CA ARG A 544 23.33 -1.30 1.22
C ARG A 544 22.15 -2.16 1.70
N LEU A 545 21.58 -2.95 0.80
CA LEU A 545 20.33 -3.69 1.03
C LEU A 545 20.43 -4.74 2.14
N PHE A 546 21.63 -5.29 2.34
CA PHE A 546 21.81 -6.48 3.16
C PHE A 546 22.31 -6.19 4.58
N ARG A 547 22.65 -4.95 4.92
CA ARG A 547 23.32 -4.61 6.19
C ARG A 547 22.63 -3.46 6.92
N GLY A 548 22.74 -3.48 8.27
CA GLY A 548 22.21 -2.44 9.13
C GLY A 548 20.77 -2.62 9.53
N VAL A 549 20.19 -1.62 10.18
CA VAL A 549 18.82 -1.68 10.70
C VAL A 549 17.79 -1.55 9.57
N PHE A 550 18.11 -0.77 8.53
CA PHE A 550 17.10 -0.38 7.52
C PHE A 550 17.45 -0.77 6.08
N GLY A 551 18.61 -1.39 5.83
CA GLY A 551 19.05 -1.59 4.46
C GLY A 551 19.17 -0.25 3.69
N SER A 552 18.81 -0.25 2.43
CA SER A 552 18.72 0.99 1.63
C SER A 552 17.50 1.80 2.03
N SER A 553 17.63 3.13 2.15
CA SER A 553 16.45 3.97 2.29
C SER A 553 15.62 3.92 1.02
N ASP A 554 14.29 4.03 1.12
CA ASP A 554 13.42 4.13 -0.05
C ASP A 554 13.84 5.29 -0.96
N ASP A 555 14.57 6.31 -0.43
CA ASP A 555 15.16 7.41 -1.19
C ASP A 555 16.20 6.94 -2.21
N VAL A 556 17.01 5.95 -1.85
CA VAL A 556 18.04 5.36 -2.72
C VAL A 556 17.38 4.38 -3.71
N LEU A 557 16.44 3.56 -3.24
CA LEU A 557 15.67 2.68 -4.12
C LEU A 557 14.81 3.46 -5.12
N GLY A 558 14.33 4.61 -4.69
CA GLY A 558 13.54 5.52 -5.50
C GLY A 558 14.34 6.33 -6.52
N SER A 559 15.67 6.36 -6.46
CA SER A 559 16.50 7.00 -7.51
C SER A 559 16.64 6.11 -8.74
N ILE A 560 16.32 4.82 -8.63
CA ILE A 560 16.28 3.89 -9.77
C ILE A 560 14.94 4.11 -10.49
N GLU A 561 14.94 4.28 -11.80
CA GLU A 561 13.74 4.31 -12.64
C GLU A 561 12.77 3.17 -12.31
N SER A 562 12.11 2.43 -12.82
CA SER A 562 11.40 1.28 -12.23
C SER A 562 12.42 0.14 -11.96
N GLY A 563 12.17 -0.69 -10.93
CA GLY A 563 13.02 -1.87 -10.72
C GLY A 563 13.03 -2.81 -11.94
N VAL A 564 11.96 -2.76 -12.75
CA VAL A 564 11.85 -3.48 -14.03
C VAL A 564 12.78 -2.86 -15.08
N ASP A 565 12.88 -1.54 -15.17
CA ASP A 565 13.79 -0.87 -16.12
C ASP A 565 15.25 -1.12 -15.75
N PHE A 566 15.56 -1.19 -14.46
CA PHE A 566 16.89 -1.61 -13.98
C PHE A 566 17.22 -3.05 -14.39
N GLU A 567 16.28 -4.00 -14.25
CA GLU A 567 16.45 -5.37 -14.74
C GLU A 567 16.65 -5.41 -16.26
N LYS A 568 15.91 -4.61 -17.03
CA LYS A 568 16.07 -4.49 -18.49
C LYS A 568 17.44 -3.91 -18.87
N ARG A 569 17.96 -2.92 -18.15
CA ARG A 569 19.32 -2.39 -18.37
C ARG A 569 20.37 -3.45 -18.10
N ILE A 570 20.26 -4.21 -17.01
CA ILE A 570 21.15 -5.33 -16.74
C ILE A 570 21.07 -6.37 -17.86
N ALA A 571 19.86 -6.74 -18.30
CA ALA A 571 19.66 -7.69 -19.38
C ALA A 571 20.27 -7.19 -20.71
N SER A 572 20.18 -5.89 -21.00
CA SER A 572 20.80 -5.26 -22.17
C SER A 572 22.32 -5.37 -22.12
N ILE A 573 22.97 -5.12 -20.99
CA ILE A 573 24.43 -5.30 -20.82
C ILE A 573 24.82 -6.74 -21.14
N TYR A 574 24.08 -7.71 -20.63
CA TYR A 574 24.34 -9.13 -20.94
C TYR A 574 24.13 -9.50 -22.41
N GLN A 575 23.26 -8.79 -23.15
CA GLN A 575 23.00 -9.03 -24.56
C GLN A 575 24.07 -8.40 -25.47
N THR A 576 24.54 -7.19 -25.13
CA THR A 576 25.43 -6.41 -25.99
C THR A 576 26.90 -6.73 -25.76
N CYS A 577 27.31 -7.01 -24.53
CA CYS A 577 28.69 -7.24 -24.14
C CYS A 577 29.10 -8.70 -24.33
N LYS A 578 30.21 -8.94 -25.01
CA LYS A 578 30.76 -10.29 -25.32
C LYS A 578 31.93 -10.69 -24.44
N THR A 579 32.67 -9.74 -23.90
CA THR A 579 33.83 -9.97 -23.05
C THR A 579 33.63 -9.53 -21.62
N ALA A 580 34.38 -10.08 -20.67
CA ALA A 580 34.32 -9.68 -19.28
C ALA A 580 34.74 -8.21 -19.09
N GLU A 581 35.65 -7.70 -19.92
CA GLU A 581 36.10 -6.33 -19.91
C GLU A 581 35.01 -5.37 -20.38
N GLU A 582 34.28 -5.72 -21.43
CA GLU A 582 33.10 -4.93 -21.90
C GLU A 582 32.01 -4.89 -20.85
N ILE A 583 31.68 -6.04 -20.26
CA ILE A 583 30.72 -6.14 -19.17
C ILE A 583 31.14 -5.22 -18.01
N GLN A 584 32.41 -5.25 -17.64
CA GLN A 584 32.91 -4.42 -16.56
C GLN A 584 32.78 -2.93 -16.88
N GLN A 585 33.14 -2.51 -18.09
CA GLN A 585 33.07 -1.10 -18.52
C GLN A 585 31.61 -0.60 -18.50
N GLU A 586 30.68 -1.37 -19.03
CA GLU A 586 29.25 -0.99 -19.05
C GLU A 586 28.66 -0.94 -17.63
N PHE A 587 29.05 -1.89 -16.73
CA PHE A 587 28.61 -1.81 -15.34
C PHE A 587 29.26 -0.65 -14.58
N ASP A 588 30.52 -0.32 -14.86
CA ASP A 588 31.19 0.84 -14.27
C ASP A 588 30.50 2.15 -14.74
N GLN A 589 30.11 2.26 -16.02
CA GLN A 589 29.34 3.36 -16.55
C GLN A 589 27.94 3.43 -15.91
N LEU A 590 27.23 2.32 -15.84
CA LEU A 590 25.93 2.23 -15.14
C LEU A 590 26.06 2.68 -13.67
N GLN A 591 27.14 2.29 -13.00
CA GLN A 591 27.42 2.67 -11.64
C GLN A 591 27.70 4.17 -11.49
N GLU A 592 28.39 4.79 -12.45
CA GLU A 592 28.70 6.22 -12.48
C GLU A 592 27.42 7.03 -12.73
N GLU A 593 26.62 6.66 -13.72
CA GLU A 593 25.28 7.25 -14.00
C GLU A 593 24.36 7.19 -12.78
N LEU A 594 24.23 6.02 -12.16
CA LEU A 594 23.44 5.85 -10.94
C LEU A 594 24.00 6.66 -9.76
N SER A 595 25.33 6.80 -9.66
CA SER A 595 25.96 7.59 -8.59
C SER A 595 25.72 9.07 -8.77
N GLU A 596 25.78 9.59 -9.98
CA GLU A 596 25.45 10.96 -10.32
C GLU A 596 23.95 11.23 -10.06
N GLU A 597 23.07 10.36 -10.56
CA GLU A 597 21.63 10.48 -10.32
C GLU A 597 21.27 10.41 -8.82
N ILE A 598 21.91 9.53 -8.05
CA ILE A 598 21.73 9.40 -6.62
C ILE A 598 22.24 10.66 -5.90
N GLN A 599 23.44 11.19 -6.26
CA GLN A 599 24.00 12.37 -5.63
C GLN A 599 23.19 13.64 -5.94
N ASP A 600 22.82 13.86 -7.19
CA ASP A 600 22.01 15.03 -7.61
C ASP A 600 20.61 15.01 -6.99
N LYS A 601 19.95 13.85 -6.99
CA LYS A 601 18.63 13.68 -6.40
C LYS A 601 18.69 13.67 -4.87
N MET A 602 19.70 13.08 -4.25
CA MET A 602 19.90 13.14 -2.80
C MET A 602 20.23 14.55 -2.31
N GLN A 603 20.99 15.35 -3.05
CA GLN A 603 21.30 16.70 -2.67
C GLN A 603 20.09 17.64 -2.85
N SER A 604 19.35 17.52 -3.95
CA SER A 604 18.15 18.32 -4.19
C SER A 604 16.93 17.89 -3.36
N ALA A 605 16.74 16.59 -3.11
CA ALA A 605 15.63 16.08 -2.29
C ALA A 605 15.89 16.21 -0.77
N ARG A 606 17.11 15.97 -0.29
CA ARG A 606 17.47 16.15 1.13
C ARG A 606 17.34 17.60 1.59
N GLN A 607 17.72 18.56 0.75
CA GLN A 607 17.69 19.98 1.15
C GLN A 607 16.30 20.61 1.15
N SER A 608 15.34 20.11 0.34
CA SER A 608 14.15 20.90 0.12
C SER A 608 12.82 20.30 0.62
N ILE A 609 12.67 19.01 0.77
CA ILE A 609 11.38 18.43 1.16
C ILE A 609 11.38 17.81 2.57
N LEU A 610 12.50 17.34 3.08
CA LEU A 610 12.58 16.46 4.25
C LEU A 610 13.33 17.02 5.48
N GLU A 611 14.30 17.92 5.33
CA GLU A 611 15.16 18.36 6.46
C GLU A 611 14.47 19.27 7.48
N ASN A 612 13.34 19.90 7.16
CA ASN A 612 12.62 20.77 8.09
C ASN A 612 11.51 20.06 8.91
N PHE A 613 11.43 18.71 8.82
CA PHE A 613 10.34 17.95 9.46
C PHE A 613 10.73 17.25 10.78
N ASP A 614 12.02 17.08 11.10
CA ASP A 614 12.42 16.05 12.06
C ASP A 614 12.09 16.34 13.53
N GLU A 615 12.34 17.55 14.08
CA GLU A 615 12.07 17.82 15.51
C GLU A 615 10.59 18.14 15.79
N VAL A 616 9.94 18.90 14.93
CA VAL A 616 8.52 19.25 15.08
C VAL A 616 7.62 18.05 14.90
N VAL A 617 7.98 17.14 14.00
CA VAL A 617 7.23 15.91 13.74
C VAL A 617 7.31 14.93 14.91
N ALA A 618 8.49 14.72 15.50
CA ALA A 618 8.64 13.82 16.65
C ALA A 618 7.85 14.30 17.87
N ALA A 619 7.89 15.59 18.19
CA ALA A 619 7.08 16.18 19.25
C ALA A 619 5.57 16.04 18.99
N ARG A 620 5.13 16.36 17.78
CA ARG A 620 3.72 16.24 17.39
C ARG A 620 3.23 14.78 17.43
N LEU A 621 4.05 13.82 16.98
CA LEU A 621 3.69 12.39 17.01
C LEU A 621 3.54 11.91 18.46
N LYS A 622 4.39 12.36 19.38
CA LYS A 622 4.29 12.02 20.79
C LYS A 622 3.04 12.61 21.44
N ASP A 623 2.74 13.89 21.21
CA ASP A 623 1.52 14.53 21.70
C ASP A 623 0.26 13.84 21.13
N CYS A 624 0.28 13.44 19.87
CA CYS A 624 -0.82 12.71 19.24
C CYS A 624 -1.03 11.34 19.90
N GLN A 625 0.04 10.63 20.26
CA GLN A 625 -0.04 9.34 20.95
C GLN A 625 -0.63 9.50 22.35
N ASP A 626 -0.10 10.42 23.15
CA ASP A 626 -0.53 10.62 24.53
C ASP A 626 -2.03 11.00 24.60
N ASN A 627 -2.47 11.90 23.72
CA ASN A 627 -3.87 12.28 23.61
C ASN A 627 -4.76 11.12 23.16
N THR A 628 -4.28 10.29 22.24
CA THR A 628 -5.06 9.15 21.72
C THR A 628 -5.19 8.06 22.79
N ILE A 629 -4.11 7.73 23.52
CA ILE A 629 -4.13 6.74 24.60
C ILE A 629 -5.07 7.21 25.72
N ALA A 630 -4.97 8.47 26.13
CA ALA A 630 -5.86 9.04 27.14
C ALA A 630 -7.34 8.95 26.73
N SER A 631 -7.64 9.26 25.48
CA SER A 631 -9.01 9.16 24.94
C SER A 631 -9.52 7.72 24.89
N LEU A 632 -8.68 6.76 24.56
CA LEU A 632 -9.01 5.33 24.52
C LEU A 632 -9.23 4.76 25.92
N ASP A 633 -8.39 5.11 26.87
CA ASP A 633 -8.55 4.68 28.27
C ASP A 633 -9.85 5.24 28.87
N LYS A 634 -10.17 6.50 28.60
CA LYS A 634 -11.44 7.12 28.98
C LYS A 634 -12.63 6.36 28.41
N PHE A 635 -12.59 6.01 27.14
CA PHE A 635 -13.67 5.27 26.49
C PHE A 635 -13.82 3.85 27.07
N THR A 636 -12.72 3.18 27.40
CA THR A 636 -12.71 1.87 28.05
C THR A 636 -13.36 1.96 29.44
N GLN A 637 -13.07 3.02 30.21
CA GLN A 637 -13.70 3.29 31.49
C GLN A 637 -15.23 3.48 31.34
N TRP A 638 -15.66 4.23 30.35
CA TRP A 638 -17.11 4.43 30.13
C TRP A 638 -17.83 3.12 29.81
N ILE A 639 -17.26 2.26 28.98
CA ILE A 639 -17.82 0.93 28.70
C ILE A 639 -17.87 0.09 29.99
N TYR A 640 -16.81 0.09 30.79
CA TYR A 640 -16.75 -0.64 32.06
C TYR A 640 -17.87 -0.20 33.00
N TYR A 641 -18.00 1.10 33.27
CA TYR A 641 -19.03 1.64 34.16
C TYR A 641 -20.43 1.45 33.59
N PHE A 642 -20.60 1.56 32.27
CA PHE A 642 -21.90 1.28 31.64
C PHE A 642 -22.37 -0.14 31.97
N PHE A 643 -21.52 -1.14 31.83
CA PHE A 643 -21.86 -2.51 32.15
C PHE A 643 -22.04 -2.74 33.65
N MET A 644 -21.27 -2.06 34.48
CA MET A 644 -21.44 -2.14 35.94
C MET A 644 -22.78 -1.57 36.42
N ILE A 645 -23.19 -0.44 35.88
CA ILE A 645 -24.41 0.24 36.30
C ILE A 645 -25.64 -0.44 35.70
N HIS A 646 -25.65 -0.61 34.39
CA HIS A 646 -26.81 -1.17 33.68
C HIS A 646 -26.97 -2.67 33.92
N GLY A 647 -25.88 -3.37 34.12
CA GLY A 647 -25.84 -4.83 34.32
C GLY A 647 -25.95 -5.32 35.74
N ALA A 648 -25.82 -4.44 36.73
CA ALA A 648 -25.89 -4.65 38.20
C ALA A 648 -25.81 -6.14 38.70
N GLU A 649 -26.92 -6.89 38.61
CA GLU A 649 -27.00 -8.27 39.06
C GLU A 649 -26.47 -9.30 38.04
N ARG A 650 -26.36 -8.94 36.76
CA ARG A 650 -25.96 -9.82 35.67
C ARG A 650 -24.45 -9.73 35.39
N VAL A 651 -23.74 -8.73 35.94
CA VAL A 651 -22.32 -8.50 35.70
C VAL A 651 -21.55 -8.46 37.02
N LYS A 652 -20.50 -9.24 37.11
CA LYS A 652 -19.55 -9.19 38.23
C LYS A 652 -18.19 -8.69 37.78
N PRO A 653 -17.66 -7.61 38.39
CA PRO A 653 -16.32 -7.16 38.11
C PRO A 653 -15.29 -8.19 38.60
N LEU A 654 -14.24 -8.33 37.83
CA LEU A 654 -13.03 -9.05 38.17
C LEU A 654 -11.86 -8.06 38.14
N GLU A 655 -10.66 -8.50 38.49
CA GLU A 655 -9.46 -7.67 38.42
C GLU A 655 -9.11 -7.33 36.94
N GLN A 656 -8.39 -6.23 36.71
CA GLN A 656 -7.79 -5.86 35.43
C GLN A 656 -8.78 -5.66 34.26
N TRP A 657 -9.82 -4.87 34.44
CA TRP A 657 -10.81 -4.55 33.38
C TRP A 657 -11.57 -5.76 32.85
N ARG A 658 -11.72 -6.80 33.65
CA ARG A 658 -12.45 -8.03 33.34
C ARG A 658 -13.85 -7.97 33.93
N LEU A 659 -14.80 -8.41 33.12
CA LEU A 659 -16.23 -8.50 33.50
C LEU A 659 -16.73 -9.91 33.28
N ARG A 660 -17.40 -10.49 34.29
CA ARG A 660 -18.05 -11.78 34.16
C ARG A 660 -19.54 -11.59 34.02
N PHE A 661 -20.08 -12.06 32.93
CA PHE A 661 -21.49 -11.97 32.60
C PHE A 661 -22.20 -13.27 32.90
N HIS A 662 -23.38 -13.16 33.53
CA HIS A 662 -24.31 -14.22 33.73
C HIS A 662 -25.54 -13.98 32.86
N ASP A 663 -25.64 -14.71 31.76
CA ASP A 663 -26.78 -14.56 30.87
C ASP A 663 -27.36 -15.95 30.53
N ASN A 664 -28.66 -16.16 30.78
CA ASN A 664 -29.38 -17.38 30.47
C ASN A 664 -28.69 -18.69 30.91
N GLY A 665 -28.00 -18.69 32.06
CA GLY A 665 -27.30 -19.83 32.60
C GLY A 665 -25.92 -20.10 31.99
N VAL A 666 -25.43 -19.22 31.15
CA VAL A 666 -24.07 -19.28 30.59
C VAL A 666 -23.21 -18.17 31.19
N GLU A 667 -22.11 -18.58 31.82
CA GLU A 667 -21.09 -17.66 32.30
C GLU A 667 -20.07 -17.41 31.18
N ARG A 668 -19.80 -16.12 30.87
CA ARG A 668 -18.74 -15.70 29.97
C ARG A 668 -17.93 -14.58 30.60
N THR A 669 -16.61 -14.68 30.46
CA THR A 669 -15.71 -13.63 30.94
C THR A 669 -15.25 -12.79 29.72
N TYR A 670 -15.41 -11.49 29.85
CA TYR A 670 -14.98 -10.51 28.87
C TYR A 670 -13.86 -9.66 29.45
N ASN A 671 -12.95 -9.20 28.59
CA ASN A 671 -11.91 -8.25 28.95
C ASN A 671 -12.00 -7.04 28.01
N LEU A 672 -11.85 -5.86 28.56
CA LEU A 672 -11.92 -4.58 27.81
C LEU A 672 -10.58 -4.20 27.15
N LYS A 673 -9.50 -4.92 27.46
CA LYS A 673 -8.18 -4.76 26.85
C LYS A 673 -7.83 -6.01 26.06
N TRP A 674 -7.56 -5.87 24.76
CA TRP A 674 -7.37 -7.01 23.88
C TRP A 674 -6.14 -7.86 24.21
N LYS A 675 -5.03 -7.25 24.68
CA LYS A 675 -3.82 -8.00 25.11
C LYS A 675 -4.11 -8.91 26.29
N ASP A 676 -4.75 -8.34 27.30
CA ASP A 676 -5.09 -9.08 28.52
C ASP A 676 -6.12 -10.19 28.22
N ALA A 677 -7.05 -9.92 27.27
CA ALA A 677 -8.00 -10.93 26.79
C ALA A 677 -7.31 -12.10 26.12
N GLU A 678 -6.30 -11.83 25.29
CA GLU A 678 -5.54 -12.88 24.59
C GLU A 678 -4.70 -13.72 25.55
N GLU A 679 -4.08 -13.10 26.55
CA GLU A 679 -3.28 -13.79 27.58
C GLU A 679 -4.14 -14.65 28.52
N SER A 680 -5.34 -14.16 28.86
CA SER A 680 -6.25 -14.87 29.79
C SER A 680 -7.20 -15.86 29.10
N GLY A 681 -7.31 -15.83 27.77
CA GLY A 681 -8.29 -16.57 26.99
C GLY A 681 -9.73 -16.06 27.13
N ASP A 682 -9.92 -14.84 27.61
CA ASP A 682 -11.20 -14.16 27.71
C ASP A 682 -11.68 -13.63 26.37
N VAL A 683 -12.95 -13.28 26.27
CA VAL A 683 -13.50 -12.63 25.09
C VAL A 683 -13.18 -11.13 25.15
N PHE A 684 -12.60 -10.57 24.10
CA PHE A 684 -12.39 -9.12 24.00
C PHE A 684 -13.72 -8.41 23.74
N LEU A 685 -14.14 -7.56 24.69
CA LEU A 685 -15.39 -6.80 24.57
C LEU A 685 -15.19 -5.54 23.75
N ARG A 686 -15.88 -5.45 22.64
CA ARG A 686 -15.84 -4.35 21.69
C ARG A 686 -17.12 -3.55 21.64
N ARG A 687 -17.06 -2.33 21.13
CA ARG A 687 -18.25 -1.49 20.87
C ARG A 687 -19.25 -2.15 19.91
N GLU A 688 -18.74 -2.87 18.91
CA GLU A 688 -19.55 -3.53 17.90
C GLU A 688 -19.96 -4.95 18.31
N ASP A 689 -19.69 -5.36 19.57
CA ASP A 689 -20.14 -6.64 20.09
C ASP A 689 -21.68 -6.66 20.19
N PRO A 690 -22.35 -7.69 19.71
CA PRO A 690 -23.81 -7.80 19.79
C PRO A 690 -24.36 -7.63 21.20
N LEU A 691 -23.61 -8.07 22.23
CA LEU A 691 -23.95 -7.88 23.64
C LEU A 691 -24.00 -6.39 23.98
N TYR A 692 -22.94 -5.64 23.65
CA TYR A 692 -22.88 -4.21 23.89
C TYR A 692 -24.00 -3.46 23.17
N GLU A 693 -24.20 -3.76 21.88
CA GLU A 693 -25.25 -3.10 21.08
C GLU A 693 -26.67 -3.37 21.64
N SER A 694 -26.93 -4.60 22.10
CA SER A 694 -28.23 -4.96 22.64
C SER A 694 -28.49 -4.23 23.97
N TRP A 695 -27.50 -4.19 24.86
CA TRP A 695 -27.63 -3.52 26.15
C TRP A 695 -27.66 -1.99 26.00
N LEU A 696 -26.93 -1.44 25.05
CA LEU A 696 -27.01 -0.02 24.74
C LEU A 696 -28.41 0.37 24.26
N LYS A 697 -29.06 -0.42 23.42
CA LYS A 697 -30.45 -0.20 23.01
C LYS A 697 -31.42 -0.29 24.18
N GLU A 698 -31.22 -1.23 25.08
CA GLU A 698 -32.01 -1.35 26.32
C GLU A 698 -31.86 -0.08 27.19
N ALA A 699 -30.60 0.35 27.41
CA ALA A 699 -30.32 1.55 28.21
C ALA A 699 -30.87 2.82 27.58
N MET A 700 -30.77 2.96 26.25
CA MET A 700 -31.35 4.14 25.53
C MET A 700 -32.89 4.18 25.57
N ALA A 701 -33.55 3.05 25.80
CA ALA A 701 -34.98 2.98 25.91
C ALA A 701 -35.50 3.38 27.32
N VAL A 702 -34.61 3.48 28.32
CA VAL A 702 -34.95 3.86 29.67
C VAL A 702 -35.23 5.37 29.74
N SER A 703 -36.40 5.76 30.19
CA SER A 703 -36.73 7.16 30.47
C SER A 703 -36.14 7.56 31.81
N LEU A 704 -35.21 8.50 31.78
CA LEU A 704 -34.63 9.06 33.01
C LEU A 704 -35.31 10.36 33.38
N PRO A 705 -36.04 10.44 34.52
CA PRO A 705 -36.59 11.71 34.99
C PRO A 705 -35.46 12.64 35.42
N PRO A 706 -35.61 13.99 35.29
CA PRO A 706 -34.62 14.91 35.81
C PRO A 706 -34.41 14.71 37.31
N ALA A 707 -33.14 14.52 37.70
CA ALA A 707 -32.77 14.24 39.08
C ALA A 707 -31.57 15.09 39.50
N THR A 708 -31.42 15.27 40.84
CA THR A 708 -30.23 15.88 41.42
C THR A 708 -29.25 14.80 41.82
N LEU A 709 -28.02 14.91 41.33
CA LEU A 709 -26.92 13.99 41.55
C LEU A 709 -25.90 14.59 42.53
N ARG A 710 -25.44 13.79 43.49
CA ARG A 710 -24.32 14.15 44.36
C ARG A 710 -23.09 13.44 43.84
N PHE A 711 -22.12 14.23 43.41
CA PHE A 711 -20.82 13.76 42.90
C PHE A 711 -19.79 13.71 44.04
N ASP A 712 -19.18 12.56 44.27
CA ASP A 712 -18.16 12.36 45.29
C ASP A 712 -16.77 12.61 44.73
N HIS A 713 -16.20 13.78 45.02
CA HIS A 713 -14.83 14.13 44.67
C HIS A 713 -13.84 13.71 45.76
N SER A 714 -14.28 13.52 46.99
CA SER A 714 -13.42 13.23 48.15
C SER A 714 -12.78 11.87 48.11
N HIS A 715 -13.40 10.89 47.44
CA HIS A 715 -12.91 9.52 47.27
C HIS A 715 -12.41 9.25 45.86
N SER A 716 -12.22 10.27 45.04
CA SER A 716 -11.72 10.12 43.67
C SER A 716 -10.18 10.09 43.64
N GLU A 717 -9.62 9.17 42.86
CA GLU A 717 -8.19 9.14 42.55
C GLU A 717 -7.77 10.34 41.65
N ARG A 718 -8.72 11.00 41.01
CA ARG A 718 -8.47 12.19 40.17
C ARG A 718 -8.53 13.47 40.99
N ASN A 719 -7.51 14.26 40.83
CA ASN A 719 -7.42 15.59 41.43
C ASN A 719 -7.90 16.63 40.42
N ILE A 720 -9.14 17.13 40.59
CA ILE A 720 -9.71 18.20 39.75
C ILE A 720 -9.47 19.54 40.48
N SER A 721 -8.46 20.27 40.04
CA SER A 721 -7.98 21.51 40.70
C SER A 721 -9.11 22.52 40.94
N PHE A 722 -10.01 22.65 40.01
CA PHE A 722 -11.15 23.57 40.11
C PHE A 722 -12.11 23.13 41.26
N LEU A 723 -12.47 21.87 41.37
CA LEU A 723 -13.38 21.37 42.41
C LEU A 723 -12.78 21.43 43.81
N ASN A 724 -11.45 21.35 43.93
CA ASN A 724 -10.73 21.55 45.21
C ASN A 724 -10.91 22.98 45.75
N THR A 725 -11.01 23.94 44.86
CA THR A 725 -11.20 25.36 45.24
C THR A 725 -12.65 25.75 45.48
N HIS A 726 -13.61 24.91 45.02
CA HIS A 726 -15.05 25.14 45.17
C HIS A 726 -15.73 23.90 45.80
N PRO A 727 -15.39 23.51 47.02
CA PRO A 727 -16.04 22.40 47.71
C PRO A 727 -17.51 22.73 47.97
N HIS A 728 -18.38 21.75 47.79
CA HIS A 728 -19.82 21.86 47.94
C HIS A 728 -20.55 22.72 46.90
N LEU A 729 -19.96 22.87 45.70
CA LEU A 729 -20.59 23.57 44.60
C LEU A 729 -21.88 22.84 44.18
N LYS A 730 -22.95 23.61 44.03
CA LYS A 730 -24.26 23.13 43.57
C LYS A 730 -24.69 23.87 42.33
N GLY A 731 -25.51 23.22 41.54
CA GLY A 731 -26.01 23.86 40.34
C GLY A 731 -26.95 23.00 39.53
N VAL A 732 -27.23 23.44 38.33
CA VAL A 732 -28.01 22.72 37.32
C VAL A 732 -27.20 22.67 36.03
N LEU A 733 -27.11 21.51 35.42
CA LEU A 733 -26.40 21.27 34.19
C LEU A 733 -27.37 20.71 33.14
N SER A 734 -27.38 21.30 31.95
CA SER A 734 -28.07 20.80 30.77
C SER A 734 -27.07 20.29 29.76
N ILE A 735 -27.38 19.14 29.16
CA ILE A 735 -26.58 18.50 28.11
C ILE A 735 -27.46 18.44 26.86
N ASP A 736 -27.01 19.08 25.81
CA ASP A 736 -27.67 19.12 24.51
C ASP A 736 -26.76 18.54 23.41
N LYS A 737 -27.37 17.94 22.41
CA LYS A 737 -26.69 17.46 21.20
C LYS A 737 -26.92 18.46 20.08
N LEU A 738 -25.86 18.90 19.44
CA LEU A 738 -25.90 19.66 18.20
C LEU A 738 -25.43 18.76 17.09
N SER A 739 -26.24 18.51 16.07
CA SER A 739 -25.83 17.83 14.84
C SER A 739 -25.84 18.88 13.71
N TYR A 740 -24.69 19.09 13.12
CA TYR A 740 -24.46 20.04 12.05
C TYR A 740 -23.97 19.30 10.81
N THR A 741 -24.72 19.40 9.72
CA THR A 741 -24.44 18.76 8.44
C THR A 741 -24.26 19.84 7.38
N ALA A 742 -23.05 19.92 6.83
CA ALA A 742 -22.72 20.79 5.69
C ALA A 742 -21.67 20.07 4.81
N ILE A 743 -20.50 20.64 4.66
CA ILE A 743 -19.34 19.97 4.03
C ILE A 743 -18.89 18.78 4.88
N SER A 744 -18.87 18.96 6.20
CA SER A 744 -18.63 17.90 7.19
C SER A 744 -19.88 17.65 8.02
N ASP A 745 -20.06 16.39 8.42
CA ASP A 745 -21.06 16.01 9.41
C ASP A 745 -20.40 16.06 10.79
N GLU A 746 -20.84 16.96 11.64
CA GLU A 746 -20.31 17.15 12.98
C GLU A 746 -21.40 16.94 14.02
N GLU A 747 -21.09 16.21 15.09
CA GLU A 747 -21.95 16.05 16.25
C GLU A 747 -21.21 16.53 17.49
N HIS A 748 -21.82 17.40 18.25
CA HIS A 748 -21.24 17.98 19.44
C HIS A 748 -22.18 17.86 20.63
N LEU A 749 -21.60 17.57 21.80
CA LEU A 749 -22.28 17.80 23.09
C LEU A 749 -22.06 19.26 23.50
N VAL A 750 -23.11 19.91 23.86
CA VAL A 750 -23.12 21.30 24.35
C VAL A 750 -23.56 21.28 25.81
N PHE A 751 -22.68 21.71 26.67
CA PHE A 751 -22.95 21.84 28.10
C PHE A 751 -23.40 23.26 28.43
N SER A 752 -24.36 23.38 29.32
CA SER A 752 -24.80 24.66 29.83
C SER A 752 -25.14 24.50 31.31
N ASP A 753 -24.53 25.28 32.15
CA ASP A 753 -24.64 25.17 33.60
C ASP A 753 -25.01 26.49 34.26
N ILE A 754 -25.59 26.37 35.43
CA ILE A 754 -25.78 27.49 36.39
C ILE A 754 -25.38 26.96 37.75
N THR A 755 -24.46 27.63 38.38
CA THR A 755 -23.98 27.32 39.71
C THR A 755 -24.56 28.27 40.74
N ASP A 756 -24.65 27.85 41.99
CA ASP A 756 -25.18 28.66 43.10
C ASP A 756 -24.35 29.91 43.38
N ASP A 757 -23.05 29.83 43.13
CA ASP A 757 -22.11 30.93 43.37
C ASP A 757 -21.87 31.81 42.14
N GLY A 758 -22.52 31.50 41.02
CA GLY A 758 -22.34 32.22 39.75
C GLY A 758 -21.07 31.92 38.99
N THR A 759 -20.35 30.88 39.36
CA THR A 759 -19.15 30.41 38.63
C THR A 759 -19.56 29.66 37.38
N ASN A 760 -18.89 29.88 36.25
CA ASN A 760 -19.10 29.11 35.05
C ASN A 760 -18.11 27.94 35.00
N LEU A 761 -18.59 26.73 34.69
CA LEU A 761 -17.79 25.56 34.48
C LEU A 761 -17.38 25.49 33.01
N ASP A 762 -16.12 25.17 32.76
CA ASP A 762 -15.69 24.86 31.39
C ASP A 762 -16.01 23.40 31.01
N ASP A 763 -16.03 23.10 29.71
CA ASP A 763 -16.34 21.78 29.19
C ASP A 763 -15.43 20.69 29.77
N GLU A 764 -14.14 21.01 30.10
CA GLU A 764 -13.19 20.09 30.67
C GLU A 764 -13.53 19.72 32.11
N THR A 765 -13.86 20.72 32.93
CA THR A 765 -14.34 20.53 34.32
C THR A 765 -15.66 19.76 34.37
N ILE A 766 -16.61 20.07 33.50
CA ILE A 766 -17.88 19.33 33.41
C ILE A 766 -17.64 17.86 33.03
N ASN A 767 -16.82 17.61 32.01
CA ASN A 767 -16.49 16.26 31.65
C ASN A 767 -15.80 15.49 32.78
N ALA A 768 -14.88 16.12 33.50
CA ALA A 768 -14.22 15.52 34.64
C ALA A 768 -15.16 15.25 35.81
N MET A 769 -16.09 16.16 36.07
CA MET A 769 -17.17 16.00 37.08
C MET A 769 -18.08 14.82 36.75
N LEU A 770 -18.50 14.68 35.48
CA LEU A 770 -19.36 13.57 35.03
C LEU A 770 -18.68 12.20 35.12
N GLU A 771 -17.38 12.14 35.34
CA GLU A 771 -16.62 10.90 35.56
C GLU A 771 -16.53 10.50 37.06
N LEU A 772 -16.97 11.37 37.96
CA LEU A 772 -16.97 11.08 39.40
C LEU A 772 -18.09 10.09 39.77
N PRO A 773 -17.91 9.31 40.84
CA PRO A 773 -18.99 8.53 41.42
C PRO A 773 -20.15 9.45 41.83
N ALA A 774 -21.36 9.05 41.51
CA ALA A 774 -22.54 9.88 41.83
C ALA A 774 -23.72 9.06 42.38
N GLU A 775 -24.50 9.65 43.24
CA GLU A 775 -25.75 9.11 43.77
C GLU A 775 -26.93 10.06 43.52
N VAL A 776 -28.12 9.52 43.31
CA VAL A 776 -29.35 10.29 43.19
C VAL A 776 -29.82 10.73 44.55
N ILE A 777 -29.92 12.01 44.79
CA ILE A 777 -30.31 12.57 46.10
C ILE A 777 -31.70 13.21 46.12
N GLY A 778 -32.31 13.45 44.99
CA GLY A 778 -33.63 14.08 44.90
C GLY A 778 -34.07 14.51 43.51
N ASP A 779 -35.15 15.22 43.42
CA ASP A 779 -35.67 15.76 42.17
C ASP A 779 -34.85 16.98 41.73
N CYS A 780 -34.74 17.19 40.43
CA CYS A 780 -34.08 18.36 39.87
C CYS A 780 -34.97 19.62 40.03
N PRO A 781 -34.39 20.80 40.33
CA PRO A 781 -35.12 22.05 40.35
C PRO A 781 -35.87 22.30 39.03
N THR A 782 -37.08 22.90 39.08
CA THR A 782 -37.95 23.03 37.90
C THR A 782 -37.90 24.38 37.20
N ASP A 783 -37.20 25.38 37.76
CA ASP A 783 -37.07 26.71 37.11
C ASP A 783 -35.82 26.80 36.25
N PHE A 784 -36.03 26.70 34.94
CA PHE A 784 -34.98 26.66 33.94
C PHE A 784 -34.88 27.90 33.03
N ALA A 785 -35.56 29.01 33.36
CA ALA A 785 -35.62 30.16 32.46
C ALA A 785 -34.23 30.73 32.12
N ALA A 786 -33.36 30.92 33.11
CA ALA A 786 -31.97 31.37 32.91
C ALA A 786 -31.12 30.30 32.20
N LEU A 787 -31.27 29.02 32.57
CA LEU A 787 -30.58 27.92 31.94
C LEU A 787 -30.94 27.79 30.44
N ASN A 788 -32.20 27.98 30.08
CA ASN A 788 -32.63 27.93 28.68
C ASN A 788 -31.99 29.02 27.82
N GLN A 789 -31.74 30.21 28.41
CA GLN A 789 -31.04 31.29 27.72
C GLN A 789 -29.58 30.91 27.48
N LEU A 790 -28.89 30.33 28.45
CA LEU A 790 -27.51 29.85 28.31
C LEU A 790 -27.43 28.71 27.32
N ARG A 791 -28.35 27.76 27.34
CA ARG A 791 -28.46 26.69 26.35
C ARG A 791 -28.52 27.23 24.91
N GLN A 792 -29.38 28.22 24.67
CA GLN A 792 -29.50 28.85 23.34
C GLN A 792 -28.20 29.54 22.94
N GLN A 793 -27.52 30.21 23.87
CA GLN A 793 -26.23 30.87 23.62
C GLN A 793 -25.14 29.86 23.32
N GLY A 794 -25.01 28.76 24.09
CA GLY A 794 -24.05 27.71 23.90
C GLY A 794 -24.25 27.00 22.56
N LEU A 795 -25.48 26.65 22.23
CA LEU A 795 -25.81 26.04 20.93
C LEU A 795 -25.47 26.98 19.76
N ALA A 796 -25.81 28.29 19.86
CA ALA A 796 -25.50 29.28 18.83
C ALA A 796 -23.98 29.50 18.70
N GLN A 797 -23.25 29.49 19.81
CA GLN A 797 -21.77 29.57 19.77
C GLN A 797 -21.17 28.37 19.10
N ARG A 798 -21.61 27.16 19.43
CA ARG A 798 -21.08 25.93 18.83
C ARG A 798 -21.42 25.84 17.35
N GLN A 799 -22.61 26.23 16.95
CA GLN A 799 -22.99 26.33 15.55
C GLN A 799 -22.08 27.29 14.78
N ARG A 800 -21.78 28.47 15.32
CA ARG A 800 -20.83 29.41 14.68
C ARG A 800 -19.45 28.84 14.51
N LEU A 801 -18.95 28.05 15.47
CA LEU A 801 -17.65 27.36 15.31
C LEU A 801 -17.70 26.32 14.20
N ALA A 802 -18.76 25.54 14.09
CA ALA A 802 -18.97 24.61 13.00
C ALA A 802 -19.07 25.32 11.64
N GLU A 803 -19.77 26.45 11.57
CA GLU A 803 -19.84 27.28 10.36
C GLU A 803 -18.45 27.83 9.96
N GLU A 804 -17.66 28.31 10.94
CA GLU A 804 -16.30 28.81 10.65
C GLU A 804 -15.35 27.71 10.15
N ASN A 805 -15.41 26.49 10.73
CA ASN A 805 -14.65 25.34 10.23
C ASN A 805 -15.03 25.02 8.78
N ASN A 806 -16.33 24.97 8.49
CA ASN A 806 -16.81 24.70 7.13
C ASN A 806 -16.43 25.81 6.14
N LYS A 807 -16.40 27.07 6.59
CA LYS A 807 -15.92 28.19 5.79
C LYS A 807 -14.41 28.06 5.47
N GLN A 808 -13.60 27.62 6.41
CA GLN A 808 -12.17 27.37 6.16
C GLN A 808 -11.97 26.28 5.10
N TYR A 809 -12.76 25.19 5.15
CA TYR A 809 -12.72 24.16 4.10
C TYR A 809 -13.09 24.71 2.73
N TYR A 810 -14.13 25.57 2.68
CA TYR A 810 -14.54 26.21 1.43
C TYR A 810 -13.44 27.12 0.85
N LEU A 811 -12.81 27.95 1.69
CA LEU A 811 -11.72 28.82 1.26
C LEU A 811 -10.53 28.04 0.75
N ALA A 812 -10.12 26.98 1.44
CA ALA A 812 -9.03 26.10 1.00
C ALA A 812 -9.33 25.45 -0.36
N GLU A 813 -10.58 25.09 -0.62
CA GLU A 813 -10.97 24.53 -1.90
C GLU A 813 -10.97 25.59 -3.01
N CYS A 814 -11.42 26.83 -2.71
CA CYS A 814 -11.32 27.94 -3.64
C CYS A 814 -9.87 28.27 -4.00
N ASP A 815 -8.97 28.32 -3.01
CA ASP A 815 -7.54 28.57 -3.25
C ASP A 815 -6.93 27.49 -4.15
N LYS A 816 -7.33 26.22 -3.96
CA LYS A 816 -6.91 25.11 -4.82
C LYS A 816 -7.38 25.31 -6.27
N LEU A 817 -8.65 25.65 -6.46
CA LEU A 817 -9.23 25.88 -7.79
C LEU A 817 -8.65 27.12 -8.46
N ASP A 818 -8.33 28.17 -7.72
CA ASP A 818 -7.64 29.34 -8.24
C ASP A 818 -6.24 28.99 -8.75
N ALA A 819 -5.47 28.23 -7.95
CA ALA A 819 -4.15 27.74 -8.35
C ALA A 819 -4.22 26.82 -9.58
N TYR A 820 -5.23 25.96 -9.69
CA TYR A 820 -5.48 25.12 -10.87
C TYR A 820 -5.74 25.97 -12.14
N SER A 821 -6.58 27.00 -12.02
CA SER A 821 -6.89 27.93 -13.12
C SER A 821 -5.63 28.69 -13.58
N GLU A 822 -4.83 29.17 -12.64
CA GLU A 822 -3.55 29.84 -12.94
C GLU A 822 -2.58 28.93 -13.67
N ASP A 823 -2.41 27.67 -13.22
CA ASP A 823 -1.56 26.69 -13.90
C ASP A 823 -1.96 26.51 -15.38
N LEU A 824 -3.24 26.34 -15.65
CA LEU A 824 -3.74 26.19 -17.03
C LEU A 824 -3.48 27.42 -17.88
N LYS A 825 -3.65 28.63 -17.33
CA LYS A 825 -3.37 29.89 -18.03
C LYS A 825 -1.88 30.06 -18.33
N GLU A 826 -1.01 29.77 -17.35
CA GLU A 826 0.43 29.79 -17.56
C GLU A 826 0.88 28.79 -18.63
N GLY A 827 0.31 27.59 -18.66
CA GLY A 827 0.55 26.59 -19.69
C GLY A 827 0.21 27.10 -21.11
N LEU A 828 -0.93 27.78 -21.26
CA LEU A 828 -1.32 28.39 -22.53
C LEU A 828 -0.34 29.49 -22.98
N GLN A 829 0.17 30.30 -22.07
CA GLN A 829 1.13 31.35 -22.36
C GLN A 829 2.50 30.76 -22.70
N HIS A 830 2.90 29.67 -22.03
CA HIS A 830 4.15 28.96 -22.35
C HIS A 830 4.11 28.36 -23.75
N ASP A 831 2.98 27.71 -24.11
CA ASP A 831 2.76 27.18 -25.45
C ASP A 831 2.94 28.24 -26.56
N LEU A 832 2.44 29.44 -26.31
CA LEU A 832 2.63 30.55 -27.24
C LEU A 832 4.09 30.99 -27.37
N LYS A 833 4.83 31.01 -26.23
CA LYS A 833 6.27 31.35 -26.24
C LYS A 833 7.08 30.30 -26.99
N ASP A 834 6.81 29.03 -26.75
CA ASP A 834 7.53 27.92 -27.38
C ASP A 834 7.27 27.88 -28.90
N LEU A 835 6.01 28.04 -29.29
CA LEU A 835 5.66 28.12 -30.73
C LEU A 835 6.35 29.28 -31.43
N LYS A 836 6.45 30.43 -30.75
CA LYS A 836 7.18 31.59 -31.27
C LYS A 836 8.67 31.32 -31.42
N LYS A 837 9.28 30.68 -30.40
CA LYS A 837 10.70 30.30 -30.42
C LYS A 837 10.99 29.30 -31.53
N LEU A 838 10.15 28.29 -31.69
CA LEU A 838 10.26 27.30 -32.77
C LEU A 838 10.19 27.97 -34.16
N ILE A 839 9.28 28.92 -34.34
CA ILE A 839 9.20 29.71 -35.59
C ILE A 839 10.48 30.49 -35.84
N GLU A 840 11.07 31.11 -34.83
CA GLU A 840 12.33 31.86 -34.95
C GLU A 840 13.51 30.93 -35.27
N GLU A 841 13.59 29.75 -34.64
CA GLU A 841 14.61 28.75 -34.94
C GLU A 841 14.50 28.20 -36.36
N LYS A 842 13.29 27.86 -36.81
CA LYS A 842 13.03 27.40 -38.18
C LYS A 842 13.36 28.51 -39.21
N LYS A 843 13.06 29.77 -38.90
CA LYS A 843 13.46 30.93 -39.75
C LYS A 843 14.98 31.10 -39.80
N LYS A 844 15.70 30.90 -38.70
CA LYS A 844 17.16 30.93 -38.70
C LYS A 844 17.75 29.80 -39.54
N ALA A 845 17.22 28.57 -39.37
CA ALA A 845 17.62 27.42 -40.16
C ALA A 845 17.36 27.61 -41.65
N PHE A 846 16.19 28.15 -42.02
CA PHE A 846 15.87 28.48 -43.40
C PHE A 846 16.86 29.53 -44.02
N ARG A 847 17.26 30.54 -43.26
CA ARG A 847 18.24 31.54 -43.71
C ARG A 847 19.66 30.98 -43.85
N ALA A 848 20.00 29.96 -43.07
CA ALA A 848 21.31 29.30 -43.12
C ALA A 848 21.41 28.25 -44.25
N SER A 849 20.30 27.78 -44.78
CA SER A 849 20.21 26.64 -45.69
C SER A 849 20.40 27.06 -47.20
N THR A 850 21.33 27.97 -47.48
CA THR A 850 21.60 28.47 -48.84
C THR A 850 22.15 27.43 -49.84
N SER A 851 22.48 26.24 -49.39
CA SER A 851 23.03 25.13 -50.19
C SER A 851 22.05 23.98 -50.47
N LEU A 852 20.80 24.05 -50.00
CA LEU A 852 19.79 23.01 -50.18
C LEU A 852 19.07 23.12 -51.54
N PRO A 853 18.51 21.99 -52.06
CA PRO A 853 17.65 22.01 -53.24
C PRO A 853 16.40 22.89 -53.07
N LEU A 854 15.94 23.51 -54.15
CA LEU A 854 14.80 24.43 -54.13
C LEU A 854 13.52 23.79 -53.55
N ALA A 855 13.30 22.50 -53.79
CA ALA A 855 12.15 21.76 -53.28
C ALA A 855 12.16 21.70 -51.74
N GLU A 856 13.27 21.38 -51.12
CA GLU A 856 13.43 21.32 -49.66
C GLU A 856 13.31 22.72 -49.01
N MET A 857 13.79 23.77 -49.68
CA MET A 857 13.60 25.13 -49.21
C MET A 857 12.13 25.56 -49.28
N LEU A 858 11.36 25.14 -50.26
CA LEU A 858 9.92 25.40 -50.36
C LEU A 858 9.16 24.66 -49.23
N ASP A 859 9.50 23.40 -48.96
CA ASP A 859 8.90 22.62 -47.87
C ASP A 859 9.16 23.28 -46.52
N MET A 860 10.40 23.70 -46.25
CA MET A 860 10.74 24.44 -45.03
C MET A 860 9.94 25.75 -44.89
N LYS A 861 9.74 26.47 -45.98
CA LYS A 861 8.98 27.72 -45.98
C LYS A 861 7.49 27.46 -45.74
N ASP A 862 6.94 26.39 -46.29
CA ASP A 862 5.54 26.00 -46.06
C ASP A 862 5.32 25.53 -44.62
N GLU A 863 6.29 24.85 -44.04
CA GLU A 863 6.26 24.46 -42.60
C GLU A 863 6.24 25.74 -41.72
N ILE A 864 7.12 26.71 -41.97
CA ILE A 864 7.15 28.00 -41.27
C ILE A 864 5.79 28.70 -41.38
N ASN A 865 5.23 28.77 -42.59
CA ASN A 865 3.93 29.39 -42.80
C ASN A 865 2.81 28.70 -42.01
N LYS A 866 2.80 27.37 -41.98
CA LYS A 866 1.84 26.58 -41.14
C LYS A 866 1.96 26.91 -39.66
N LEU A 867 3.19 26.99 -39.16
CA LEU A 867 3.46 27.34 -37.74
C LEU A 867 3.04 28.78 -37.41
N GLU A 868 3.28 29.75 -38.33
CA GLU A 868 2.83 31.13 -38.16
C GLU A 868 1.30 31.26 -38.15
N VAL A 869 0.60 30.53 -39.01
CA VAL A 869 -0.87 30.47 -39.00
C VAL A 869 -1.38 29.90 -37.68
N LYS A 870 -0.75 28.80 -37.21
CA LYS A 870 -1.06 28.19 -35.90
C LYS A 870 -0.85 29.18 -34.74
N TYR A 871 0.29 29.91 -34.75
CA TYR A 871 0.59 30.92 -33.72
C TYR A 871 -0.43 32.06 -33.71
N LYS A 872 -0.79 32.62 -34.91
CA LYS A 872 -1.81 33.64 -35.01
C LYS A 872 -3.19 33.18 -34.53
N LYS A 873 -3.57 31.95 -34.85
CA LYS A 873 -4.83 31.34 -34.38
C LYS A 873 -4.81 31.17 -32.86
N MET A 874 -3.75 30.63 -32.31
CA MET A 874 -3.58 30.40 -30.87
C MET A 874 -3.59 31.73 -30.11
N ARG A 875 -2.86 32.74 -30.58
CA ARG A 875 -2.84 34.08 -29.99
C ARG A 875 -4.23 34.75 -29.99
N ARG A 876 -5.00 34.56 -31.07
CA ARG A 876 -6.37 35.14 -31.16
C ARG A 876 -7.32 34.43 -30.17
N ASN A 877 -7.14 33.14 -29.96
CA ASN A 877 -8.02 32.36 -29.14
C ASN A 877 -7.58 32.34 -27.66
N LEU A 878 -6.47 33.00 -27.31
CA LEU A 878 -5.94 32.97 -25.94
C LEU A 878 -6.97 33.51 -24.94
N CYS A 879 -7.50 34.72 -25.16
CA CYS A 879 -8.50 35.31 -24.28
C CYS A 879 -9.75 34.43 -24.14
N VAL A 880 -10.23 33.83 -25.24
CA VAL A 880 -11.40 32.96 -25.21
C VAL A 880 -11.13 31.72 -24.35
N ARG A 881 -9.91 31.17 -24.45
CA ARG A 881 -9.50 30.02 -23.64
C ARG A 881 -9.30 30.37 -22.16
N GLU A 882 -8.77 31.53 -21.86
CA GLU A 882 -8.66 32.08 -20.52
C GLU A 882 -10.06 32.28 -19.89
N ASP A 883 -11.01 32.82 -20.66
CA ASP A 883 -12.41 33.00 -20.26
C ASP A 883 -13.09 31.63 -19.99
N GLU A 884 -12.88 30.64 -20.89
CA GLU A 884 -13.39 29.26 -20.68
C GLU A 884 -12.86 28.62 -19.38
N ILE A 885 -11.58 28.85 -19.04
CA ILE A 885 -10.97 28.37 -17.80
C ILE A 885 -11.59 29.07 -16.58
N ASP A 886 -11.85 30.37 -16.67
CA ASP A 886 -12.49 31.12 -15.58
C ASP A 886 -13.95 30.68 -15.37
N GLU A 887 -14.72 30.48 -16.45
CA GLU A 887 -16.09 29.94 -16.36
C GLU A 887 -16.11 28.53 -15.72
N GLU A 888 -15.18 27.67 -16.08
CA GLU A 888 -15.04 26.33 -15.47
C GLU A 888 -14.71 26.42 -13.99
N LYS A 889 -13.77 27.30 -13.61
CA LYS A 889 -13.44 27.56 -12.19
C LYS A 889 -14.66 28.04 -11.41
N GLU A 890 -15.39 29.04 -11.92
CA GLU A 890 -16.59 29.57 -11.28
C GLU A 890 -17.66 28.46 -11.09
N ARG A 891 -17.84 27.62 -12.10
CA ARG A 891 -18.75 26.48 -12.01
C ARG A 891 -18.36 25.51 -10.90
N LEU A 892 -17.06 25.16 -10.79
CA LEU A 892 -16.55 24.27 -9.75
C LEU A 892 -16.70 24.91 -8.35
N GLN A 893 -16.43 26.19 -8.20
CA GLN A 893 -16.64 26.92 -6.95
C GLN A 893 -18.12 26.96 -6.55
N ASP A 894 -19.02 27.12 -7.51
CA ASP A 894 -20.47 27.07 -7.25
C ASP A 894 -20.95 25.67 -6.84
N GLU A 895 -20.38 24.60 -7.41
CA GLU A 895 -20.65 23.22 -6.97
C GLU A 895 -20.25 23.00 -5.50
N VAL A 896 -19.10 23.54 -5.10
CA VAL A 896 -18.66 23.48 -3.68
C VAL A 896 -19.60 24.32 -2.80
N ARG A 897 -19.98 25.50 -3.27
CA ARG A 897 -20.91 26.38 -2.54
C ARG A 897 -22.27 25.73 -2.30
N GLN A 898 -22.76 24.92 -3.25
CA GLN A 898 -24.01 24.18 -3.05
C GLN A 898 -23.91 23.14 -1.92
N LYS A 899 -22.73 22.61 -1.63
CA LYS A 899 -22.49 21.69 -0.52
C LYS A 899 -22.45 22.39 0.84
N LEU A 900 -22.35 23.72 0.87
CA LEU A 900 -22.43 24.56 2.08
C LEU A 900 -23.84 24.73 2.61
N GLN A 901 -24.89 24.20 1.93
CA GLN A 901 -26.24 24.24 2.47
C GLN A 901 -26.31 23.44 3.76
N ASP A 902 -26.23 24.15 4.86
CA ASP A 902 -26.18 23.59 6.20
C ASP A 902 -27.56 23.12 6.71
N ARG A 903 -27.53 22.04 7.48
CA ARG A 903 -28.65 21.60 8.28
C ARG A 903 -28.19 21.50 9.73
N CYS A 904 -28.78 22.30 10.59
CA CYS A 904 -28.50 22.22 12.00
C CYS A 904 -29.73 21.63 12.72
N THR A 905 -29.53 20.58 13.49
CA THR A 905 -30.53 19.99 14.35
C THR A 905 -30.01 19.92 15.78
N THR A 906 -30.88 20.24 16.73
CA THR A 906 -30.57 20.21 18.15
C THR A 906 -31.46 19.21 18.85
N GLY A 907 -30.86 18.44 19.77
CA GLY A 907 -31.59 17.48 20.59
C GLY A 907 -31.20 17.65 22.06
N HIS A 908 -32.21 17.77 22.93
CA HIS A 908 -31.97 17.75 24.37
C HIS A 908 -31.73 16.34 24.86
N ILE A 909 -30.60 16.09 25.57
CA ILE A 909 -30.26 14.78 26.13
C ILE A 909 -30.78 14.67 27.55
N MET A 910 -30.33 15.54 28.47
CA MET A 910 -30.75 15.53 29.86
C MET A 910 -30.51 16.88 30.56
N THR A 911 -31.24 17.10 31.63
CA THR A 911 -30.95 18.14 32.61
C THR A 911 -30.83 17.50 33.98
N ILE A 912 -29.80 17.83 34.72
CA ILE A 912 -29.51 17.32 36.06
C ILE A 912 -29.24 18.47 37.02
N GLY A 913 -29.72 18.35 38.25
CA GLY A 913 -29.16 19.09 39.38
C GLY A 913 -27.85 18.44 39.82
N PHE A 914 -26.89 19.17 40.30
CA PHE A 914 -25.68 18.61 40.86
C PHE A 914 -25.24 19.24 42.17
N GLU A 915 -24.66 18.45 43.04
CA GLU A 915 -23.97 18.81 44.27
C GLU A 915 -22.63 18.07 44.31
N ILE A 916 -21.56 18.77 44.63
CA ILE A 916 -20.23 18.21 44.75
C ILE A 916 -19.86 18.08 46.22
N VAL A 917 -19.27 16.91 46.63
CA VAL A 917 -18.89 16.62 48.02
C VAL A 917 -17.44 16.11 48.10
#